data_3a23cfcb152c6c8bc9d881a52191290d
#
_entry.id   3a23cfcb152c6c8bc9d881a52191290d
#
_cell.length_a   1.000
_cell.length_b   1.000
_cell.length_c   1.000
_cell.angle_alpha   90.00
_cell.angle_beta   90.00
_cell.angle_gamma   90.00
#
_symmetry.space_group_name_H-M   'P 1'
#
loop_
_entity.id
_entity.type
_entity.pdbx_description
1 polymer ?
#
loop_
_entity_poly.entity_id
_entity_poly.type
_entity_poly.pdbx_seq_one_letter_code
_entity_poly.pdbx_strand_id
1 'polypeptide(L)'
;MKMFPLNAVDFYKTGHYSQYPEGTELVYSNLTCRSDKWAKVLPDFDGRAVFFGLQGVCQWLLIDLWDREFFMKEKDVVVDRYRRRMDSSLGPGAVSVDHIEALHDLGYLPLLIKAVPEGSRIPMRVPMLTIQNTHPDFYWLTNYIETQLSAELWKAITSATTAYEYKRLLTDYAKMTGSPEAFVPWQGHDFSARGMSGIYDAAASGGGHLLSFFGTDTVAAIDYLEDYYGATGLVGGSVPATEHSVMCLGGEDDEIGTFRRLITNLYPSGIISIVSDSWDFWRVMTEYTVTLKSEIMSRTSDALGNAKVVFRPDCYDAETEILTENGWVKFPNLDIGIKVAQMHDDWTVDFVEPLRYVDQEYIGDMIRITSYRDRIDLLVTPNHRLIINDLKGNLMAKEAADAKFYDNRSIPRIAPARDNGERMTPYEKFLVAFQADGSYPSGFENIESPGSLCGHISVRFNFQKIRKTERLIGLCQEAGLDYDVHREPARGELLDQDTIYVRVPVGAPLSKNFDWVAPLSRDFTWCCEFINELGHWDGSFRKDGPGRLKYDTTIPYNAEIAQLVAIRGGWGCHYGIHTDDRSEAFSDIHALSITTKQSVGGQSICKERVAFSGRVYCVQVPTGRLVVRRNRKIAVCGNSGDPVKIICGDFDASVGSPESKGAIECLWDVFGGTATSEGFKLLDSHVGVIYGDSITLDRAQAILAGLKAKGFASANIVFGVGSWTYQGVTRDSFGTAIKATFGRVNGEDRVLFKAPKTDNGIKNSARGLLRVETDEENGFVLHEMQTWEQESQGCLETVFKDGELVRFETLDVIRKRLAVE
;
A
#
# COMPACT_ATOMS: atom_id res chain seq x y z
N MET A 1 -5.91 -19.73 17.54
CA MET A 1 -6.16 -19.06 18.84
C MET A 1 -7.63 -19.30 19.20
N LYS A 2 -7.95 -19.69 20.42
CA LYS A 2 -9.36 -19.74 20.86
C LYS A 2 -9.74 -18.32 21.27
N MET A 3 -10.60 -17.68 20.48
CA MET A 3 -11.11 -16.35 20.81
C MET A 3 -12.05 -16.46 22.00
N PHE A 4 -11.84 -15.64 23.03
CA PHE A 4 -12.72 -15.54 24.18
C PHE A 4 -13.52 -14.25 24.06
N PRO A 5 -14.86 -14.32 23.87
CA PRO A 5 -15.63 -13.16 23.46
C PRO A 5 -15.59 -11.99 24.45
N LEU A 6 -15.52 -12.25 25.75
CA LEU A 6 -15.36 -11.20 26.75
C LEU A 6 -14.06 -10.42 26.67
N ASN A 7 -13.00 -10.99 26.04
CA ASN A 7 -11.72 -10.32 25.85
C ASN A 7 -11.54 -9.72 24.44
N ALA A 8 -12.52 -9.88 23.56
CA ALA A 8 -12.50 -9.30 22.21
C ALA A 8 -13.04 -7.87 22.22
N VAL A 9 -12.51 -7.03 23.10
CA VAL A 9 -12.94 -5.64 23.33
C VAL A 9 -11.74 -4.74 23.64
N ASP A 10 -11.94 -3.43 23.50
CA ASP A 10 -10.98 -2.44 23.99
C ASP A 10 -10.97 -2.43 25.53
N PHE A 11 -9.80 -2.34 26.15
CA PHE A 11 -9.65 -2.43 27.61
C PHE A 11 -10.52 -1.45 28.38
N TYR A 12 -10.68 -0.21 27.90
CA TYR A 12 -11.48 0.79 28.61
C TYR A 12 -12.96 0.40 28.79
N LYS A 13 -13.44 -0.51 27.93
CA LYS A 13 -14.83 -1.02 28.02
C LYS A 13 -15.06 -1.95 29.20
N THR A 14 -14.02 -2.60 29.70
CA THR A 14 -14.14 -3.49 30.86
C THR A 14 -14.52 -2.77 32.15
N GLY A 15 -14.28 -1.45 32.21
CA GLY A 15 -14.70 -0.60 33.35
C GLY A 15 -16.08 0.04 33.19
N HIS A 16 -16.73 -0.09 32.02
CA HIS A 16 -17.98 0.63 31.75
C HIS A 16 -19.12 0.25 32.71
N TYR A 17 -19.20 -1.02 33.16
CA TYR A 17 -20.22 -1.46 34.10
C TYR A 17 -20.30 -0.55 35.34
N SER A 18 -19.15 -0.21 35.92
CA SER A 18 -19.07 0.66 37.10
C SER A 18 -18.98 2.15 36.77
N GLN A 19 -18.74 2.53 35.54
CA GLN A 19 -18.55 3.93 35.10
C GLN A 19 -19.87 4.59 34.68
N TYR A 20 -20.85 3.82 34.26
CA TYR A 20 -22.19 4.38 34.02
C TYR A 20 -22.80 4.90 35.32
N PRO A 21 -23.65 5.93 35.26
CA PRO A 21 -24.38 6.41 36.45
C PRO A 21 -25.13 5.29 37.14
N GLU A 22 -25.17 5.33 38.46
CA GLU A 22 -26.01 4.40 39.27
C GLU A 22 -27.46 4.53 38.84
N GLY A 23 -28.14 3.39 38.68
CA GLY A 23 -29.54 3.32 38.24
C GLY A 23 -29.66 3.41 36.71
N THR A 24 -28.56 3.21 35.92
CA THR A 24 -28.67 3.06 34.49
C THR A 24 -29.43 1.76 34.15
N GLU A 25 -30.43 1.87 33.30
CA GLU A 25 -31.34 0.76 32.90
C GLU A 25 -31.23 0.44 31.40
N LEU A 26 -30.92 1.47 30.58
CA LEU A 26 -30.93 1.32 29.13
C LEU A 26 -29.81 2.15 28.51
N VAL A 27 -29.15 1.55 27.53
CA VAL A 27 -28.27 2.24 26.58
C VAL A 27 -28.68 1.87 25.17
N TYR A 28 -28.98 2.89 24.34
CA TYR A 28 -29.36 2.75 22.95
C TYR A 28 -28.29 3.39 22.06
N SER A 29 -27.79 2.62 21.13
CA SER A 29 -26.69 3.01 20.21
C SER A 29 -27.05 2.70 18.76
N ASN A 30 -26.31 3.29 17.83
CA ASN A 30 -26.47 3.04 16.39
C ASN A 30 -25.12 2.94 15.68
N LEU A 31 -25.06 2.15 14.60
CA LEU A 31 -23.93 2.08 13.67
C LEU A 31 -24.22 2.93 12.45
N THR A 32 -23.29 3.83 12.11
CA THR A 32 -23.44 4.81 11.03
C THR A 32 -22.13 5.01 10.30
N CYS A 33 -22.15 5.05 8.97
CA CYS A 33 -21.10 5.59 8.13
C CYS A 33 -21.23 7.12 8.13
N ARG A 34 -20.22 7.84 8.65
CA ARG A 34 -20.34 9.29 8.94
C ARG A 34 -19.84 10.21 7.84
N SER A 35 -18.93 9.74 6.99
CA SER A 35 -18.30 10.54 5.95
C SER A 35 -17.51 9.67 5.00
N ASP A 36 -17.53 10.02 3.73
CA ASP A 36 -16.74 9.42 2.64
C ASP A 36 -15.43 10.17 2.34
N LYS A 37 -15.08 11.15 3.16
CA LYS A 37 -13.89 12.01 2.99
C LYS A 37 -12.60 11.22 2.73
N TRP A 38 -12.47 10.03 3.30
CA TRP A 38 -11.31 9.17 3.19
C TRP A 38 -11.51 7.96 2.28
N ALA A 39 -12.65 7.90 1.56
CA ALA A 39 -12.94 6.85 0.59
C ALA A 39 -12.26 7.10 -0.78
N LYS A 40 -10.97 7.42 -0.76
CA LYS A 40 -10.18 7.79 -1.96
C LYS A 40 -10.14 6.71 -3.05
N VAL A 41 -10.43 5.46 -2.71
CA VAL A 41 -10.48 4.34 -3.65
C VAL A 41 -11.76 4.32 -4.50
N LEU A 42 -12.73 5.20 -4.21
CA LEU A 42 -14.01 5.31 -4.88
C LEU A 42 -14.15 6.70 -5.54
N PRO A 43 -13.60 6.89 -6.74
CA PRO A 43 -13.85 8.11 -7.51
C PRO A 43 -15.33 8.21 -7.86
N ASP A 44 -15.85 9.42 -7.87
CA ASP A 44 -17.28 9.73 -8.21
C ASP A 44 -18.31 8.98 -7.33
N PHE A 45 -17.93 8.66 -6.07
CA PHE A 45 -18.79 8.01 -5.12
C PHE A 45 -19.98 8.87 -4.74
N ASP A 46 -21.18 8.31 -4.79
CA ASP A 46 -22.43 9.04 -4.53
C ASP A 46 -22.79 9.17 -3.03
N GLY A 47 -21.91 8.77 -2.14
CA GLY A 47 -22.11 8.89 -0.70
C GLY A 47 -23.08 7.86 -0.10
N ARG A 48 -23.30 6.70 -0.75
CA ARG A 48 -24.22 5.64 -0.29
C ARG A 48 -23.49 4.32 -0.15
N ALA A 49 -23.25 3.89 1.10
CA ALA A 49 -22.61 2.61 1.39
C ALA A 49 -23.61 1.43 1.35
N VAL A 50 -23.15 0.30 0.85
CA VAL A 50 -23.94 -0.95 0.84
C VAL A 50 -23.87 -1.58 2.24
N PHE A 51 -25.02 -1.77 2.86
CA PHE A 51 -25.11 -2.46 4.15
C PHE A 51 -25.09 -3.97 3.93
N PHE A 52 -24.12 -4.65 4.56
CA PHE A 52 -23.93 -6.10 4.47
C PHE A 52 -23.11 -6.64 5.64
N GLY A 53 -23.35 -7.90 6.01
CA GLY A 53 -22.52 -8.66 6.94
C GLY A 53 -23.13 -8.86 8.33
N LEU A 54 -24.20 -8.15 8.70
CA LEU A 54 -24.80 -8.24 10.03
C LEU A 54 -25.36 -9.64 10.34
N GLN A 55 -26.08 -10.24 9.39
CA GLN A 55 -26.66 -11.56 9.57
C GLN A 55 -25.60 -12.62 9.87
N GLY A 56 -24.50 -12.61 9.12
CA GLY A 56 -23.37 -13.49 9.39
C GLY A 56 -22.76 -13.23 10.78
N VAL A 57 -22.53 -11.98 11.14
CA VAL A 57 -21.97 -11.60 12.45
C VAL A 57 -22.90 -12.01 13.59
N CYS A 58 -24.21 -11.86 13.46
CA CYS A 58 -25.16 -12.35 14.48
C CYS A 58 -25.02 -13.86 14.71
N GLN A 59 -24.92 -14.65 13.64
CA GLN A 59 -24.84 -16.10 13.75
C GLN A 59 -23.48 -16.55 14.31
N TRP A 60 -22.37 -16.26 13.63
CA TRP A 60 -21.08 -16.82 14.01
C TRP A 60 -20.48 -16.19 15.27
N LEU A 61 -20.71 -14.88 15.47
CA LEU A 61 -20.10 -14.15 16.59
C LEU A 61 -21.03 -14.09 17.79
N LEU A 62 -22.25 -13.50 17.62
CA LEU A 62 -23.13 -13.24 18.76
C LEU A 62 -23.85 -14.49 19.27
N ILE A 63 -24.00 -15.52 18.43
CA ILE A 63 -24.60 -16.81 18.84
C ILE A 63 -23.48 -17.84 19.02
N ASP A 64 -22.90 -18.38 17.93
CA ASP A 64 -22.02 -19.55 17.98
C ASP A 64 -20.78 -19.37 18.85
N LEU A 65 -20.10 -18.22 18.74
CA LEU A 65 -18.87 -17.97 19.52
C LEU A 65 -19.19 -17.73 21.00
N TRP A 66 -20.21 -16.93 21.31
CA TRP A 66 -20.62 -16.67 22.70
C TRP A 66 -21.12 -17.93 23.36
N ASP A 67 -21.94 -18.72 22.68
CA ASP A 67 -22.40 -20.01 23.20
C ASP A 67 -21.22 -20.96 23.46
N ARG A 68 -20.44 -21.24 22.46
CA ARG A 68 -19.34 -22.21 22.53
C ARG A 68 -18.25 -21.84 23.54
N GLU A 69 -17.89 -20.57 23.63
CA GLU A 69 -16.70 -20.13 24.39
C GLU A 69 -17.07 -19.42 25.72
N PHE A 70 -18.36 -19.15 25.96
CA PHE A 70 -18.83 -18.55 27.20
C PHE A 70 -20.03 -19.30 27.81
N PHE A 71 -21.23 -19.29 27.24
CA PHE A 71 -22.44 -19.80 27.87
C PHE A 71 -22.44 -21.33 28.09
N MET A 72 -21.86 -22.11 27.16
CA MET A 72 -21.79 -23.57 27.29
C MET A 72 -20.57 -24.05 28.09
N LYS A 73 -19.72 -23.16 28.59
CA LYS A 73 -18.62 -23.49 29.48
C LYS A 73 -19.05 -23.44 30.94
N GLU A 74 -18.35 -24.17 31.81
CA GLU A 74 -18.52 -24.04 33.25
C GLU A 74 -18.27 -22.59 33.71
N LYS A 75 -19.22 -22.01 34.45
CA LYS A 75 -19.20 -20.61 34.88
C LYS A 75 -17.88 -20.21 35.53
N ASP A 76 -17.43 -21.00 36.52
CA ASP A 76 -16.19 -20.72 37.24
C ASP A 76 -14.98 -20.62 36.32
N VAL A 77 -14.91 -21.47 35.27
CA VAL A 77 -13.82 -21.50 34.31
C VAL A 77 -13.73 -20.20 33.48
N VAL A 78 -14.87 -19.70 33.00
CA VAL A 78 -14.92 -18.49 32.18
C VAL A 78 -14.79 -17.23 33.02
N VAL A 79 -15.39 -17.19 34.20
CA VAL A 79 -15.29 -16.07 35.15
C VAL A 79 -13.85 -15.93 35.65
N ASP A 80 -13.21 -17.04 36.06
CA ASP A 80 -11.80 -17.02 36.49
C ASP A 80 -10.85 -16.64 35.38
N ARG A 81 -11.14 -17.05 34.13
CA ARG A 81 -10.38 -16.62 32.96
C ARG A 81 -10.45 -15.11 32.77
N TYR A 82 -11.65 -14.52 32.93
CA TYR A 82 -11.85 -13.07 32.84
C TYR A 82 -11.18 -12.35 34.00
N ARG A 83 -11.47 -12.76 35.26
CA ARG A 83 -10.88 -12.21 36.50
C ARG A 83 -9.36 -12.17 36.43
N ARG A 84 -8.74 -13.30 36.10
CA ARG A 84 -7.28 -13.41 35.98
C ARG A 84 -6.71 -12.41 34.95
N ARG A 85 -7.40 -12.18 33.84
CA ARG A 85 -7.00 -11.21 32.84
C ARG A 85 -7.10 -9.78 33.36
N MET A 86 -8.19 -9.44 34.04
CA MET A 86 -8.40 -8.11 34.61
C MET A 86 -7.38 -7.84 35.74
N ASP A 87 -7.24 -8.75 36.68
CA ASP A 87 -6.31 -8.65 37.79
C ASP A 87 -4.85 -8.49 37.34
N SER A 88 -4.45 -9.29 36.34
CA SER A 88 -3.06 -9.22 35.83
C SER A 88 -2.73 -7.96 35.05
N SER A 89 -3.73 -7.28 34.50
CA SER A 89 -3.52 -6.15 33.60
C SER A 89 -3.90 -4.79 34.22
N LEU A 90 -4.86 -4.77 35.13
CA LEU A 90 -5.37 -3.56 35.78
C LEU A 90 -5.13 -3.54 37.30
N GLY A 91 -4.72 -4.64 37.88
CA GLY A 91 -4.51 -4.84 39.29
C GLY A 91 -5.59 -5.70 39.93
N PRO A 92 -5.29 -6.44 41.01
CA PRO A 92 -6.22 -7.32 41.68
C PRO A 92 -7.50 -6.60 42.16
N GLY A 93 -8.66 -7.09 41.74
CA GLY A 93 -9.97 -6.54 42.12
C GLY A 93 -10.33 -5.20 41.42
N ALA A 94 -9.54 -4.75 40.43
CA ALA A 94 -9.82 -3.49 39.71
C ALA A 94 -11.13 -3.51 38.91
N VAL A 95 -11.59 -4.68 38.46
CA VAL A 95 -12.86 -4.87 37.74
C VAL A 95 -13.66 -5.95 38.47
N SER A 96 -14.95 -5.67 38.83
CA SER A 96 -15.85 -6.68 39.33
C SER A 96 -16.17 -7.72 38.27
N VAL A 97 -16.44 -8.94 38.69
CA VAL A 97 -16.90 -10.03 37.83
C VAL A 97 -18.38 -10.32 37.99
N ASP A 98 -19.07 -9.69 38.94
CA ASP A 98 -20.48 -9.97 39.29
C ASP A 98 -21.42 -9.85 38.09
N HIS A 99 -21.19 -8.83 37.26
CA HIS A 99 -21.93 -8.62 36.01
C HIS A 99 -21.65 -9.70 34.94
N ILE A 100 -20.46 -10.31 34.98
CA ILE A 100 -20.10 -11.43 34.08
C ILE A 100 -20.75 -12.73 34.57
N GLU A 101 -20.77 -12.96 35.91
CA GLU A 101 -21.46 -14.10 36.53
C GLU A 101 -22.94 -14.03 36.23
N ALA A 102 -23.55 -12.85 36.40
CA ALA A 102 -24.97 -12.61 36.11
C ALA A 102 -25.31 -12.84 34.63
N LEU A 103 -24.41 -12.41 33.71
CA LEU A 103 -24.59 -12.66 32.26
C LEU A 103 -24.54 -14.16 31.94
N HIS A 104 -23.60 -14.90 32.57
CA HIS A 104 -23.55 -16.36 32.40
C HIS A 104 -24.79 -17.07 32.93
N ASP A 105 -25.29 -16.63 34.07
CA ASP A 105 -26.51 -17.18 34.66
C ASP A 105 -27.76 -16.91 33.80
N LEU A 106 -27.81 -15.79 33.09
CA LEU A 106 -28.85 -15.47 32.13
C LEU A 106 -28.86 -16.41 30.92
N GLY A 107 -27.69 -16.85 30.46
CA GLY A 107 -27.52 -17.87 29.43
C GLY A 107 -27.63 -17.39 27.98
N TYR A 108 -27.77 -16.10 27.71
CA TYR A 108 -27.83 -15.50 26.37
C TYR A 108 -27.43 -14.04 26.42
N LEU A 109 -27.15 -13.41 25.22
CA LEU A 109 -26.93 -12.00 25.11
C LEU A 109 -28.24 -11.21 25.13
N PRO A 110 -28.54 -10.44 26.18
CA PRO A 110 -29.79 -9.69 26.30
C PRO A 110 -29.74 -8.38 25.48
N LEU A 111 -29.73 -8.52 24.17
CA LEU A 111 -29.64 -7.44 23.23
C LEU A 111 -30.76 -7.48 22.19
N LEU A 112 -31.18 -6.31 21.75
CA LEU A 112 -32.06 -6.11 20.61
C LEU A 112 -31.25 -5.34 19.52
N ILE A 113 -31.11 -5.92 18.36
CA ILE A 113 -30.52 -5.26 17.19
C ILE A 113 -31.60 -5.14 16.11
N LYS A 114 -31.87 -3.90 15.71
CA LYS A 114 -32.69 -3.58 14.53
C LYS A 114 -31.80 -3.05 13.42
N ALA A 115 -32.09 -3.38 12.17
CA ALA A 115 -31.30 -2.91 11.04
C ALA A 115 -32.16 -2.70 9.80
N VAL A 116 -31.68 -1.85 8.89
CA VAL A 116 -32.19 -1.80 7.53
C VAL A 116 -31.93 -3.14 6.83
N PRO A 117 -32.65 -3.49 5.76
CA PRO A 117 -32.40 -4.71 4.99
C PRO A 117 -30.98 -4.72 4.40
N GLU A 118 -30.26 -5.85 4.47
CA GLU A 118 -28.96 -6.02 3.83
C GLU A 118 -29.07 -5.91 2.29
N GLY A 119 -28.02 -5.40 1.63
CA GLY A 119 -28.07 -5.03 0.21
C GLY A 119 -28.62 -3.63 -0.06
N SER A 120 -29.14 -2.94 0.96
CA SER A 120 -29.57 -1.54 0.83
C SER A 120 -28.38 -0.60 0.72
N ARG A 121 -28.52 0.44 -0.10
CA ARG A 121 -27.55 1.54 -0.28
C ARG A 121 -27.90 2.71 0.64
N ILE A 122 -27.17 2.85 1.72
CA ILE A 122 -27.49 3.77 2.82
C ILE A 122 -26.65 5.04 2.71
N PRO A 123 -27.25 6.23 2.65
CA PRO A 123 -26.53 7.49 2.62
C PRO A 123 -25.64 7.69 3.86
N MET A 124 -24.53 8.40 3.70
CA MET A 124 -23.72 8.83 4.83
C MET A 124 -24.60 9.52 5.89
N ARG A 125 -24.28 9.27 7.16
CA ARG A 125 -25.00 9.78 8.37
C ARG A 125 -26.36 9.17 8.65
N VAL A 126 -26.86 8.26 7.82
CA VAL A 126 -28.07 7.48 8.12
C VAL A 126 -27.65 6.20 8.84
N PRO A 127 -28.26 5.85 9.99
CA PRO A 127 -27.97 4.62 10.70
C PRO A 127 -28.31 3.37 9.90
N MET A 128 -27.40 2.41 9.89
CA MET A 128 -27.60 1.09 9.29
C MET A 128 -28.27 0.11 10.28
N LEU A 129 -27.94 0.26 11.57
CA LEU A 129 -28.54 -0.50 12.64
C LEU A 129 -28.64 0.32 13.93
N THR A 130 -29.53 -0.12 14.80
CA THR A 130 -29.61 0.28 16.21
C THR A 130 -29.43 -0.94 17.10
N ILE A 131 -28.86 -0.73 18.30
CA ILE A 131 -28.63 -1.76 19.30
C ILE A 131 -28.94 -1.24 20.68
N GLN A 132 -29.63 -2.05 21.50
CA GLN A 132 -29.91 -1.75 22.88
C GLN A 132 -29.96 -3.02 23.73
N ASN A 133 -29.78 -2.88 25.04
CA ASN A 133 -30.03 -3.97 25.97
C ASN A 133 -31.54 -4.22 26.16
N THR A 134 -31.92 -5.48 26.34
CA THR A 134 -33.31 -5.90 26.61
C THR A 134 -33.60 -6.11 28.10
N HIS A 135 -32.55 -6.26 28.93
CA HIS A 135 -32.64 -6.43 30.36
C HIS A 135 -31.89 -5.28 31.08
N PRO A 136 -32.48 -4.62 32.09
CA PRO A 136 -31.90 -3.43 32.70
C PRO A 136 -30.52 -3.65 33.34
N ASP A 137 -30.24 -4.80 33.93
CA ASP A 137 -28.95 -5.09 34.55
C ASP A 137 -27.80 -5.21 33.57
N PHE A 138 -28.07 -5.32 32.27
CA PHE A 138 -27.07 -5.48 31.20
C PHE A 138 -26.93 -4.25 30.30
N TYR A 139 -27.24 -3.05 30.81
CA TYR A 139 -27.07 -1.78 30.11
C TYR A 139 -25.65 -1.58 29.56
N TRP A 140 -24.64 -2.10 30.26
CA TRP A 140 -23.24 -1.99 29.92
C TRP A 140 -22.87 -2.77 28.63
N LEU A 141 -23.63 -3.82 28.31
CA LEU A 141 -23.34 -4.77 27.24
C LEU A 141 -23.45 -4.13 25.84
N THR A 142 -24.40 -3.20 25.65
CA THR A 142 -24.67 -2.52 24.39
C THR A 142 -23.38 -1.92 23.78
N ASN A 143 -22.61 -1.18 24.58
CA ASN A 143 -21.34 -0.59 24.11
C ASN A 143 -20.12 -1.48 24.42
N TYR A 144 -20.27 -2.54 25.21
CA TYR A 144 -19.20 -3.52 25.41
C TYR A 144 -18.87 -4.25 24.11
N ILE A 145 -19.88 -4.69 23.37
CA ILE A 145 -19.68 -5.39 22.10
C ILE A 145 -19.44 -4.48 20.90
N GLU A 146 -19.38 -3.15 21.09
CA GLU A 146 -19.09 -2.20 19.99
C GLU A 146 -17.80 -2.56 19.22
N THR A 147 -16.74 -2.97 19.92
CA THR A 147 -15.48 -3.35 19.31
C THR A 147 -15.64 -4.54 18.38
N GLN A 148 -16.37 -5.57 18.84
CA GLN A 148 -16.64 -6.78 18.07
C GLN A 148 -17.44 -6.46 16.81
N LEU A 149 -18.59 -5.80 16.96
CA LEU A 149 -19.44 -5.43 15.83
C LEU A 149 -18.73 -4.50 14.86
N SER A 150 -17.98 -3.51 15.36
CA SER A 150 -17.25 -2.59 14.50
C SER A 150 -16.16 -3.30 13.70
N ALA A 151 -15.39 -4.21 14.33
CA ALA A 151 -14.31 -4.94 13.70
C ALA A 151 -14.79 -5.82 12.54
N GLU A 152 -15.95 -6.47 12.73
CA GLU A 152 -16.46 -7.47 11.78
C GLU A 152 -17.32 -6.85 10.67
N LEU A 153 -18.03 -5.74 10.94
CA LEU A 153 -18.95 -5.16 9.96
C LEU A 153 -18.31 -4.20 8.96
N TRP A 154 -17.32 -3.41 9.37
CA TRP A 154 -16.81 -2.34 8.52
C TRP A 154 -16.22 -2.88 7.20
N LYS A 155 -15.56 -4.04 7.25
CA LYS A 155 -14.93 -4.65 6.06
C LYS A 155 -15.99 -5.17 5.08
N ALA A 156 -16.98 -5.88 5.56
CA ALA A 156 -18.08 -6.39 4.73
C ALA A 156 -18.81 -5.23 4.03
N ILE A 157 -19.11 -4.14 4.75
CA ILE A 157 -19.75 -2.93 4.22
C ILE A 157 -18.88 -2.26 3.14
N THR A 158 -17.59 -2.05 3.42
CA THR A 158 -16.70 -1.39 2.46
C THR A 158 -16.45 -2.23 1.22
N SER A 159 -16.31 -3.54 1.37
CA SER A 159 -16.09 -4.47 0.23
C SER A 159 -17.32 -4.58 -0.65
N ALA A 160 -18.52 -4.71 -0.06
CA ALA A 160 -19.78 -4.71 -0.80
C ALA A 160 -19.99 -3.39 -1.57
N THR A 161 -19.67 -2.26 -0.94
CA THR A 161 -19.75 -0.93 -1.57
C THR A 161 -18.78 -0.82 -2.74
N THR A 162 -17.54 -1.21 -2.56
CA THR A 162 -16.51 -1.17 -3.60
C THR A 162 -16.90 -2.06 -4.79
N ALA A 163 -17.35 -3.28 -4.53
CA ALA A 163 -17.81 -4.20 -5.57
C ALA A 163 -19.02 -3.65 -6.35
N TYR A 164 -19.95 -2.98 -5.66
CA TYR A 164 -21.08 -2.32 -6.30
C TYR A 164 -20.62 -1.20 -7.26
N GLU A 165 -19.68 -0.35 -6.86
CA GLU A 165 -19.16 0.73 -7.70
C GLU A 165 -18.42 0.18 -8.93
N TYR A 166 -17.68 -0.93 -8.79
CA TYR A 166 -17.11 -1.64 -9.96
C TYR A 166 -18.19 -2.13 -10.91
N LYS A 167 -19.25 -2.74 -10.38
CA LYS A 167 -20.35 -3.23 -11.21
C LYS A 167 -21.07 -2.09 -11.94
N ARG A 168 -21.29 -0.94 -11.28
CA ARG A 168 -21.84 0.26 -11.87
C ARG A 168 -20.99 0.72 -13.07
N LEU A 169 -19.68 0.90 -12.86
CA LEU A 169 -18.74 1.27 -13.92
C LEU A 169 -18.79 0.30 -15.11
N LEU A 170 -18.75 -1.00 -14.85
CA LEU A 170 -18.76 -2.03 -15.90
C LEU A 170 -20.09 -2.04 -16.67
N THR A 171 -21.22 -1.85 -15.97
CA THR A 171 -22.55 -1.75 -16.58
C THR A 171 -22.65 -0.53 -17.52
N ASP A 172 -22.14 0.62 -17.09
CA ASP A 172 -22.13 1.83 -17.91
C ASP A 172 -21.32 1.62 -19.20
N TYR A 173 -20.14 1.04 -19.12
CA TYR A 173 -19.32 0.73 -20.29
C TYR A 173 -19.93 -0.39 -21.16
N ALA A 174 -20.64 -1.35 -20.57
CA ALA A 174 -21.36 -2.37 -21.32
C ALA A 174 -22.48 -1.74 -22.17
N LYS A 175 -23.29 -0.86 -21.57
CA LYS A 175 -24.31 -0.09 -22.29
C LYS A 175 -23.69 0.78 -23.39
N MET A 176 -22.60 1.53 -23.09
CA MET A 176 -21.92 2.39 -24.07
C MET A 176 -21.31 1.65 -25.26
N THR A 177 -20.87 0.42 -25.09
CA THR A 177 -20.16 -0.36 -26.11
C THR A 177 -21.01 -1.50 -26.71
N GLY A 178 -22.27 -1.63 -26.30
CA GLY A 178 -23.15 -2.73 -26.71
C GLY A 178 -22.66 -4.11 -26.30
N SER A 179 -21.88 -4.16 -25.22
CA SER A 179 -21.44 -5.44 -24.64
C SER A 179 -22.62 -6.15 -23.97
N PRO A 180 -22.64 -7.50 -23.94
CA PRO A 180 -23.70 -8.25 -23.24
C PRO A 180 -23.73 -7.93 -21.75
N GLU A 181 -24.77 -7.26 -21.24
CA GLU A 181 -24.89 -6.92 -19.81
C GLU A 181 -24.92 -8.17 -18.92
N ALA A 182 -25.39 -9.31 -19.40
CA ALA A 182 -25.34 -10.58 -18.70
C ALA A 182 -23.91 -11.06 -18.40
N PHE A 183 -22.88 -10.50 -19.07
CA PHE A 183 -21.49 -10.81 -18.81
C PHE A 183 -20.88 -9.95 -17.67
N VAL A 184 -21.44 -8.79 -17.37
CA VAL A 184 -20.94 -7.88 -16.33
C VAL A 184 -20.71 -8.58 -14.98
N PRO A 185 -21.63 -9.45 -14.47
CA PRO A 185 -21.40 -10.17 -13.23
C PRO A 185 -20.16 -11.09 -13.22
N TRP A 186 -19.57 -11.41 -14.36
CA TRP A 186 -18.36 -12.20 -14.54
C TRP A 186 -17.11 -11.36 -14.82
N GLN A 187 -17.24 -10.04 -15.03
CA GLN A 187 -16.12 -9.17 -15.36
C GLN A 187 -15.31 -8.73 -14.14
N GLY A 188 -15.86 -8.84 -12.92
CA GLY A 188 -15.13 -8.64 -11.67
C GLY A 188 -14.82 -10.00 -11.05
N HIS A 189 -13.53 -10.32 -10.87
CA HIS A 189 -13.09 -11.59 -10.28
C HIS A 189 -12.28 -11.33 -9.01
N ASP A 190 -12.71 -11.86 -7.87
CA ASP A 190 -12.04 -11.66 -6.58
C ASP A 190 -10.76 -12.50 -6.46
N PHE A 191 -9.61 -11.84 -6.39
CA PHE A 191 -8.28 -12.41 -6.13
C PHE A 191 -7.71 -12.01 -4.77
N SER A 192 -8.53 -11.51 -3.84
CA SER A 192 -8.05 -10.85 -2.63
C SER A 192 -7.63 -11.77 -1.49
N ALA A 193 -8.10 -13.02 -1.45
CA ALA A 193 -8.03 -13.90 -0.27
C ALA A 193 -6.67 -13.93 0.44
N ARG A 194 -5.58 -14.13 -0.31
CA ARG A 194 -4.24 -14.30 0.25
C ARG A 194 -3.66 -13.02 0.87
N GLY A 195 -4.16 -11.84 0.49
CA GLY A 195 -3.70 -10.56 1.02
C GLY A 195 -4.63 -9.93 2.06
N MET A 196 -5.65 -10.66 2.53
CA MET A 196 -6.57 -10.20 3.58
C MET A 196 -5.99 -10.44 4.99
N SER A 197 -6.57 -9.79 6.00
CA SER A 197 -6.07 -9.82 7.39
C SER A 197 -6.31 -11.16 8.11
N GLY A 198 -6.93 -12.12 7.45
CA GLY A 198 -7.21 -13.48 7.93
C GLY A 198 -8.31 -14.13 7.12
N ILE A 199 -8.52 -15.44 7.30
CA ILE A 199 -9.48 -16.21 6.49
C ILE A 199 -10.92 -15.69 6.70
N TYR A 200 -11.28 -15.31 7.92
CA TYR A 200 -12.60 -14.73 8.19
C TYR A 200 -12.80 -13.37 7.52
N ASP A 201 -11.79 -12.51 7.55
CA ASP A 201 -11.77 -11.24 6.85
C ASP A 201 -11.89 -11.45 5.33
N ALA A 202 -11.17 -12.44 4.79
CA ALA A 202 -11.30 -12.84 3.38
C ALA A 202 -12.71 -13.33 3.03
N ALA A 203 -13.32 -14.16 3.89
CA ALA A 203 -14.65 -14.70 3.68
C ALA A 203 -15.72 -13.58 3.68
N ALA A 204 -15.71 -12.69 4.67
CA ALA A 204 -16.67 -11.59 4.79
C ALA A 204 -16.49 -10.54 3.66
N SER A 205 -15.25 -10.22 3.32
CA SER A 205 -14.92 -9.31 2.20
C SER A 205 -15.36 -9.89 0.86
N GLY A 206 -14.99 -11.15 0.59
CA GLY A 206 -15.39 -11.87 -0.61
C GLY A 206 -16.91 -12.08 -0.69
N GLY A 207 -17.58 -12.30 0.45
CA GLY A 207 -19.03 -12.31 0.52
C GLY A 207 -19.65 -11.00 0.04
N GLY A 208 -19.06 -9.86 0.46
CA GLY A 208 -19.44 -8.54 -0.03
C GLY A 208 -19.21 -8.37 -1.54
N HIS A 209 -18.09 -8.89 -2.09
CA HIS A 209 -17.83 -8.91 -3.53
C HIS A 209 -18.90 -9.71 -4.29
N LEU A 210 -19.26 -10.88 -3.76
CA LEU A 210 -20.22 -11.79 -4.39
C LEU A 210 -21.68 -11.28 -4.36
N LEU A 211 -21.97 -10.16 -3.73
CA LEU A 211 -23.26 -9.48 -3.91
C LEU A 211 -23.39 -8.88 -5.31
N SER A 212 -22.28 -8.47 -5.90
CA SER A 212 -22.24 -7.78 -7.21
C SER A 212 -21.74 -8.67 -8.33
N PHE A 213 -20.85 -9.63 -8.05
CA PHE A 213 -20.19 -10.48 -9.04
C PHE A 213 -20.35 -11.97 -8.73
N PHE A 214 -20.01 -12.81 -9.72
CA PHE A 214 -19.91 -14.26 -9.56
C PHE A 214 -18.46 -14.74 -9.59
N GLY A 215 -17.52 -14.00 -10.22
CA GLY A 215 -16.12 -14.39 -10.33
C GLY A 215 -15.39 -14.33 -8.98
N THR A 216 -14.80 -15.44 -8.51
CA THR A 216 -14.00 -15.47 -7.28
C THR A 216 -13.05 -16.65 -7.21
N ASP A 217 -11.83 -16.40 -6.67
CA ASP A 217 -10.91 -17.43 -6.20
C ASP A 217 -10.95 -17.56 -4.67
N THR A 218 -11.76 -16.76 -3.98
CA THR A 218 -11.94 -16.81 -2.52
C THR A 218 -13.01 -17.83 -2.15
N VAL A 219 -12.65 -19.12 -2.08
CA VAL A 219 -13.58 -20.21 -1.78
C VAL A 219 -14.31 -20.00 -0.45
N ALA A 220 -13.60 -19.52 0.58
CA ALA A 220 -14.19 -19.25 1.90
C ALA A 220 -15.33 -18.21 1.87
N ALA A 221 -15.43 -17.37 0.83
CA ALA A 221 -16.55 -16.46 0.66
C ALA A 221 -17.82 -17.19 0.21
N ILE A 222 -17.67 -18.27 -0.55
CA ILE A 222 -18.79 -19.13 -0.95
C ILE A 222 -19.33 -19.83 0.29
N ASP A 223 -18.46 -20.49 1.07
CA ASP A 223 -18.84 -21.17 2.31
C ASP A 223 -19.56 -20.19 3.27
N TYR A 224 -19.03 -18.96 3.42
CA TYR A 224 -19.64 -17.92 4.26
C TYR A 224 -21.07 -17.56 3.83
N LEU A 225 -21.32 -17.49 2.52
CA LEU A 225 -22.64 -17.18 1.99
C LEU A 225 -23.61 -18.39 2.05
N GLU A 226 -23.09 -19.60 1.90
CA GLU A 226 -23.87 -20.84 2.08
C GLU A 226 -24.29 -21.03 3.55
N ASP A 227 -23.33 -20.89 4.47
CA ASP A 227 -23.55 -21.12 5.90
C ASP A 227 -24.47 -20.06 6.52
N TYR A 228 -24.25 -18.78 6.20
CA TYR A 228 -24.93 -17.69 6.91
C TYR A 228 -26.02 -16.98 6.12
N TYR A 229 -26.13 -17.21 4.81
CA TYR A 229 -27.13 -16.56 3.94
C TYR A 229 -27.98 -17.55 3.15
N GLY A 230 -27.90 -18.84 3.50
CA GLY A 230 -28.69 -19.91 2.88
C GLY A 230 -28.53 -19.94 1.35
N ALA A 231 -27.38 -19.55 0.85
CA ALA A 231 -27.12 -19.54 -0.57
C ALA A 231 -27.10 -20.96 -1.12
N THR A 232 -27.71 -21.16 -2.29
CA THR A 232 -27.74 -22.45 -2.97
C THR A 232 -27.54 -22.26 -4.47
N GLY A 233 -26.98 -23.24 -5.16
CA GLY A 233 -26.72 -23.17 -6.59
C GLY A 233 -25.45 -22.39 -6.90
N LEU A 234 -25.46 -21.47 -7.86
CA LEU A 234 -24.32 -20.65 -8.25
C LEU A 234 -24.15 -19.45 -7.31
N VAL A 235 -23.37 -19.61 -6.27
CA VAL A 235 -23.00 -18.55 -5.34
C VAL A 235 -21.86 -17.71 -5.90
N GLY A 236 -20.80 -18.35 -6.29
CA GLY A 236 -19.63 -17.80 -6.97
C GLY A 236 -18.96 -18.88 -7.80
N GLY A 237 -18.08 -18.50 -8.71
CA GLY A 237 -17.39 -19.44 -9.57
C GLY A 237 -16.03 -18.93 -10.02
N SER A 238 -15.19 -19.89 -10.38
CA SER A 238 -13.88 -19.66 -10.98
C SER A 238 -13.69 -20.59 -12.18
N VAL A 239 -12.53 -20.49 -12.77
CA VAL A 239 -12.12 -21.31 -13.92
C VAL A 239 -10.80 -21.99 -13.59
N PRO A 240 -10.49 -23.16 -14.17
CA PRO A 240 -9.13 -23.68 -14.10
C PRO A 240 -8.13 -22.62 -14.47
N ALA A 241 -7.18 -22.36 -13.60
CA ALA A 241 -6.16 -21.33 -13.77
C ALA A 241 -4.79 -21.88 -13.40
N THR A 242 -3.76 -21.52 -14.18
CA THR A 242 -2.38 -21.85 -13.83
C THR A 242 -1.77 -20.80 -12.91
N GLU A 243 -0.71 -21.18 -12.21
CA GLU A 243 0.20 -20.27 -11.54
C GLU A 243 1.61 -20.39 -12.16
N HIS A 244 2.54 -19.51 -11.77
CA HIS A 244 3.90 -19.50 -12.32
C HIS A 244 4.62 -20.83 -12.09
N SER A 245 4.44 -21.49 -10.94
CA SER A 245 5.08 -22.80 -10.69
C SER A 245 4.70 -23.86 -11.73
N VAL A 246 3.44 -23.85 -12.20
CA VAL A 246 2.94 -24.78 -13.23
C VAL A 246 3.63 -24.51 -14.58
N MET A 247 3.75 -23.22 -14.94
CA MET A 247 4.37 -22.82 -16.19
C MET A 247 5.90 -23.05 -16.15
N CYS A 248 6.55 -22.58 -15.07
CA CYS A 248 8.01 -22.70 -14.90
C CYS A 248 8.51 -24.14 -14.84
N LEU A 249 7.74 -25.06 -14.24
CA LEU A 249 8.10 -26.49 -14.22
C LEU A 249 8.05 -27.15 -15.62
N GLY A 250 7.31 -26.56 -16.57
CA GLY A 250 7.36 -26.95 -17.98
C GLY A 250 8.66 -26.61 -18.69
N GLY A 251 9.44 -25.66 -18.16
CA GLY A 251 10.69 -25.13 -18.70
C GLY A 251 10.47 -23.98 -19.70
N GLU A 252 11.43 -23.03 -19.76
CA GLU A 252 11.40 -21.88 -20.67
C GLU A 252 11.46 -22.33 -22.14
N ASP A 253 12.29 -23.35 -22.43
CA ASP A 253 12.53 -23.82 -23.80
C ASP A 253 11.29 -24.50 -24.42
N ASP A 254 10.32 -24.97 -23.60
CA ASP A 254 9.10 -25.62 -24.06
C ASP A 254 7.82 -25.03 -23.44
N GLU A 255 7.81 -23.70 -23.21
CA GLU A 255 6.62 -23.01 -22.73
C GLU A 255 5.42 -23.23 -23.66
N ILE A 256 5.64 -23.16 -24.95
CA ILE A 256 4.59 -23.43 -25.96
C ILE A 256 4.04 -24.85 -25.86
N GLY A 257 4.88 -25.86 -25.54
CA GLY A 257 4.45 -27.23 -25.28
C GLY A 257 3.58 -27.34 -24.04
N THR A 258 3.91 -26.55 -23.01
CA THR A 258 3.07 -26.45 -21.80
C THR A 258 1.71 -25.83 -22.13
N PHE A 259 1.63 -24.73 -22.89
CA PHE A 259 0.37 -24.18 -23.39
C PHE A 259 -0.42 -25.22 -24.18
N ARG A 260 0.22 -25.89 -25.15
CA ARG A 260 -0.45 -26.94 -25.96
C ARG A 260 -1.02 -28.06 -25.10
N ARG A 261 -0.24 -28.59 -24.16
CA ARG A 261 -0.69 -29.65 -23.22
C ARG A 261 -1.92 -29.20 -22.42
N LEU A 262 -1.91 -27.98 -21.92
CA LEU A 262 -3.03 -27.43 -21.14
C LEU A 262 -4.30 -27.29 -21.97
N ILE A 263 -4.22 -26.75 -23.20
CA ILE A 263 -5.40 -26.45 -24.01
C ILE A 263 -5.94 -27.61 -24.79
N THR A 264 -5.13 -28.64 -25.07
CA THR A 264 -5.55 -29.81 -25.88
C THR A 264 -5.77 -31.07 -25.08
N ASN A 265 -4.91 -31.33 -24.08
CA ASN A 265 -4.93 -32.61 -23.37
C ASN A 265 -5.66 -32.51 -22.03
N LEU A 266 -5.35 -31.49 -21.25
CA LEU A 266 -5.86 -31.36 -19.86
C LEU A 266 -7.23 -30.68 -19.82
N TYR A 267 -7.37 -29.58 -20.58
CA TYR A 267 -8.59 -28.78 -20.66
C TYR A 267 -9.00 -28.56 -22.12
N PRO A 268 -9.44 -29.60 -22.85
CA PRO A 268 -9.82 -29.50 -24.27
C PRO A 268 -11.15 -28.74 -24.48
N SER A 269 -11.89 -28.46 -23.43
CA SER A 269 -13.17 -27.74 -23.44
C SER A 269 -13.23 -26.76 -22.26
N GLY A 270 -14.19 -25.86 -22.26
CA GLY A 270 -14.40 -24.89 -21.20
C GLY A 270 -13.39 -23.77 -21.20
N ILE A 271 -13.33 -23.03 -20.09
CA ILE A 271 -12.38 -21.91 -19.89
C ILE A 271 -11.11 -22.42 -19.22
N ILE A 272 -9.95 -21.95 -19.67
CA ILE A 272 -8.67 -22.09 -18.99
C ILE A 272 -7.98 -20.74 -18.95
N SER A 273 -7.54 -20.30 -17.77
CA SER A 273 -6.73 -19.11 -17.59
C SER A 273 -5.27 -19.50 -17.42
N ILE A 274 -4.38 -18.97 -18.28
CA ILE A 274 -2.98 -19.36 -18.32
C ILE A 274 -2.12 -18.13 -18.00
N VAL A 275 -1.22 -18.26 -17.01
CA VAL A 275 -0.16 -17.30 -16.76
C VAL A 275 0.71 -17.19 -18.00
N SER A 276 0.85 -15.98 -18.52
CA SER A 276 1.41 -15.75 -19.85
C SER A 276 2.66 -14.88 -19.85
N ASP A 277 3.14 -14.51 -18.67
CA ASP A 277 4.27 -13.64 -18.42
C ASP A 277 5.37 -14.32 -17.61
N SER A 278 5.40 -15.66 -17.61
CA SER A 278 6.47 -16.44 -16.97
C SER A 278 7.85 -16.06 -17.55
N TRP A 279 7.92 -15.74 -18.85
CA TRP A 279 9.16 -15.32 -19.54
C TRP A 279 8.95 -14.11 -20.45
N ASP A 280 8.16 -14.23 -21.54
CA ASP A 280 7.92 -13.16 -22.51
C ASP A 280 6.45 -13.08 -22.92
N PHE A 281 5.74 -12.14 -22.31
CA PHE A 281 4.31 -11.92 -22.55
C PHE A 281 4.00 -11.59 -24.02
N TRP A 282 4.82 -10.72 -24.63
CA TRP A 282 4.57 -10.32 -26.02
C TRP A 282 4.83 -11.45 -27.00
N ARG A 283 5.78 -12.33 -26.72
CA ARG A 283 6.00 -13.56 -27.46
C ARG A 283 4.80 -14.50 -27.40
N VAL A 284 4.19 -14.63 -26.23
CA VAL A 284 2.93 -15.38 -26.07
C VAL A 284 1.83 -14.74 -26.92
N MET A 285 1.68 -13.38 -26.88
CA MET A 285 0.64 -12.68 -27.62
C MET A 285 0.82 -12.70 -29.14
N THR A 286 2.02 -12.88 -29.67
CA THR A 286 2.30 -12.77 -31.11
C THR A 286 2.75 -14.07 -31.77
N GLU A 287 3.56 -14.90 -31.09
CA GLU A 287 4.08 -16.15 -31.68
C GLU A 287 3.24 -17.36 -31.23
N TYR A 288 2.97 -17.52 -29.92
CA TYR A 288 2.23 -18.70 -29.43
C TYR A 288 0.76 -18.67 -29.85
N THR A 289 0.13 -17.50 -29.79
CA THR A 289 -1.26 -17.36 -30.26
C THR A 289 -1.40 -17.69 -31.74
N VAL A 290 -0.44 -17.32 -32.60
CA VAL A 290 -0.43 -17.67 -34.01
C VAL A 290 -0.17 -19.17 -34.21
N THR A 291 0.82 -19.74 -33.52
CA THR A 291 1.22 -21.15 -33.66
C THR A 291 0.13 -22.08 -33.12
N LEU A 292 -0.55 -21.73 -32.05
CA LEU A 292 -1.60 -22.54 -31.42
C LEU A 292 -3.01 -22.14 -31.87
N LYS A 293 -3.14 -21.29 -32.89
CA LYS A 293 -4.46 -20.82 -33.37
C LYS A 293 -5.41 -21.95 -33.70
N SER A 294 -4.95 -22.95 -34.41
CA SER A 294 -5.78 -24.10 -34.81
C SER A 294 -6.29 -24.89 -33.62
N GLU A 295 -5.41 -25.15 -32.63
CA GLU A 295 -5.72 -25.84 -31.40
C GLU A 295 -6.70 -25.03 -30.54
N ILE A 296 -6.50 -23.73 -30.39
CA ILE A 296 -7.40 -22.85 -29.64
C ILE A 296 -8.77 -22.81 -30.29
N MET A 297 -8.86 -22.59 -31.59
CA MET A 297 -10.12 -22.48 -32.34
C MET A 297 -10.86 -23.84 -32.47
N SER A 298 -10.19 -24.97 -32.29
CA SER A 298 -10.81 -26.29 -32.30
C SER A 298 -11.34 -26.75 -30.94
N ARG A 299 -11.16 -25.94 -29.89
CA ARG A 299 -11.68 -26.28 -28.56
C ARG A 299 -13.20 -26.37 -28.56
N THR A 300 -13.72 -27.35 -27.85
CA THR A 300 -15.18 -27.55 -27.76
C THR A 300 -15.75 -26.81 -26.55
N SER A 301 -16.99 -26.37 -26.68
CA SER A 301 -17.70 -25.79 -25.56
C SER A 301 -17.97 -26.82 -24.46
N ASP A 302 -17.87 -26.38 -23.21
CA ASP A 302 -18.37 -27.12 -22.05
C ASP A 302 -19.90 -27.05 -21.93
N ALA A 303 -20.46 -27.63 -20.87
CA ALA A 303 -21.91 -27.63 -20.63
C ALA A 303 -22.51 -26.21 -20.47
N LEU A 304 -21.67 -25.18 -20.20
CA LEU A 304 -22.05 -23.78 -20.07
C LEU A 304 -21.83 -22.98 -21.36
N GLY A 305 -21.37 -23.63 -22.43
CA GLY A 305 -21.13 -23.00 -23.74
C GLY A 305 -19.76 -22.31 -23.87
N ASN A 306 -18.82 -22.56 -22.97
CA ASN A 306 -17.52 -21.91 -22.95
C ASN A 306 -16.42 -22.75 -23.61
N ALA A 307 -15.50 -22.11 -24.36
CA ALA A 307 -14.32 -22.70 -24.97
C ALA A 307 -13.07 -21.82 -24.91
N LYS A 308 -12.94 -20.97 -23.89
CA LYS A 308 -12.04 -19.79 -23.85
C LYS A 308 -10.67 -20.09 -23.28
N VAL A 309 -9.62 -19.54 -23.88
CA VAL A 309 -8.26 -19.42 -23.33
C VAL A 309 -8.01 -17.97 -22.92
N VAL A 310 -7.54 -17.75 -21.67
CA VAL A 310 -7.35 -16.44 -21.04
C VAL A 310 -5.90 -16.21 -20.60
N PHE A 311 -5.31 -15.02 -20.83
CA PHE A 311 -3.88 -14.64 -20.65
C PHE A 311 -3.60 -13.57 -19.54
N ARG A 312 -2.43 -13.65 -18.73
CA ARG A 312 -2.17 -12.85 -17.48
C ARG A 312 -0.68 -12.45 -17.10
N PRO A 313 -0.19 -11.16 -16.74
CA PRO A 313 1.23 -10.62 -16.43
C PRO A 313 1.66 -9.93 -15.04
N ASP A 314 3.06 -9.65 -14.60
CA ASP A 314 3.68 -9.18 -13.25
C ASP A 314 5.13 -8.49 -13.00
N CYS A 315 5.93 -8.27 -11.74
CA CYS A 315 6.92 -7.24 -11.17
C CYS A 315 8.28 -7.53 -10.36
N TYR A 316 8.80 -6.70 -9.22
CA TYR A 316 10.15 -6.60 -8.50
C TYR A 316 10.35 -7.35 -7.14
N ASP A 317 11.66 -7.37 -6.52
CA ASP A 317 11.99 -8.01 -5.22
C ASP A 317 11.94 -7.10 -3.96
N ALA A 318 11.96 -7.71 -2.74
CA ALA A 318 11.77 -7.03 -1.44
C ALA A 318 12.99 -6.26 -0.92
N GLU A 319 14.22 -6.56 -1.37
CA GLU A 319 15.45 -5.94 -0.86
C GLU A 319 15.82 -4.65 -1.59
N THR A 320 15.12 -4.33 -2.66
CA THR A 320 15.30 -3.09 -3.41
C THR A 320 14.68 -1.92 -2.63
N GLU A 321 15.41 -0.82 -2.52
CA GLU A 321 14.98 0.45 -1.94
C GLU A 321 14.67 1.46 -3.04
N ILE A 322 13.62 2.26 -2.84
CA ILE A 322 13.26 3.38 -3.71
C ILE A 322 13.61 4.71 -3.03
N LEU A 323 14.03 5.70 -3.80
CA LEU A 323 14.25 7.04 -3.29
C LEU A 323 12.92 7.76 -3.12
N THR A 324 12.62 8.21 -1.89
CA THR A 324 11.42 8.98 -1.53
C THR A 324 11.79 10.40 -1.11
N GLU A 325 10.80 11.28 -0.95
CA GLU A 325 10.99 12.63 -0.37
C GLU A 325 11.54 12.61 1.08
N ASN A 326 11.51 11.46 1.76
CA ASN A 326 12.03 11.24 3.10
C ASN A 326 13.34 10.44 3.15
N GLY A 327 13.93 10.09 2.00
CA GLY A 327 15.14 9.27 1.87
C GLY A 327 14.87 7.88 1.27
N TRP A 328 15.82 6.97 1.46
CA TRP A 328 15.71 5.60 0.94
C TRP A 328 14.77 4.75 1.79
N VAL A 329 13.78 4.12 1.14
CA VAL A 329 12.80 3.23 1.78
C VAL A 329 12.77 1.90 1.02
N LYS A 330 12.83 0.77 1.72
CA LYS A 330 12.58 -0.54 1.09
C LYS A 330 11.13 -0.60 0.62
N PHE A 331 10.89 -1.19 -0.55
CA PHE A 331 9.54 -1.30 -1.11
C PHE A 331 8.48 -1.87 -0.14
N PRO A 332 8.76 -2.93 0.68
CA PRO A 332 7.80 -3.42 1.66
C PRO A 332 7.38 -2.41 2.74
N ASN A 333 8.21 -1.38 2.96
CA ASN A 333 8.00 -0.35 3.98
C ASN A 333 7.55 1.00 3.37
N LEU A 334 7.22 1.01 2.09
CA LEU A 334 6.79 2.22 1.40
C LEU A 334 5.31 2.50 1.69
N ASP A 335 5.04 3.50 2.51
CA ASP A 335 3.67 3.92 2.84
C ASP A 335 3.01 4.64 1.65
N ILE A 336 1.68 4.46 1.55
CA ILE A 336 0.86 5.14 0.54
C ILE A 336 0.84 6.65 0.80
N GLY A 337 1.02 7.44 -0.28
CA GLY A 337 1.04 8.90 -0.19
C GLY A 337 2.43 9.50 0.01
N ILE A 338 3.48 8.69 0.21
CA ILE A 338 4.86 9.16 0.18
C ILE A 338 5.28 9.38 -1.27
N LYS A 339 5.80 10.58 -1.57
CA LYS A 339 6.32 10.89 -2.91
C LYS A 339 7.64 10.17 -3.18
N VAL A 340 7.77 9.64 -4.38
CA VAL A 340 8.96 8.93 -4.85
C VAL A 340 9.67 9.69 -5.98
N ALA A 341 10.97 9.46 -6.13
CA ALA A 341 11.81 10.10 -7.14
C ALA A 341 11.51 9.54 -8.54
N GLN A 342 11.20 10.42 -9.48
CA GLN A 342 11.13 10.13 -10.91
C GLN A 342 12.17 10.93 -11.69
N MET A 343 12.74 10.31 -12.75
CA MET A 343 13.73 10.98 -13.61
C MET A 343 13.11 11.44 -14.94
N HIS A 344 13.41 12.68 -15.34
CA HIS A 344 13.02 13.28 -16.61
C HIS A 344 14.03 13.01 -17.74
N ASP A 345 13.67 13.35 -18.99
CA ASP A 345 14.56 13.18 -20.16
C ASP A 345 15.83 14.02 -20.09
N ASP A 346 15.80 15.14 -19.39
CA ASP A 346 16.96 16.01 -19.11
C ASP A 346 17.80 15.52 -17.92
N TRP A 347 17.51 14.33 -17.39
CA TRP A 347 18.13 13.68 -16.23
C TRP A 347 17.81 14.32 -14.89
N THR A 348 17.06 15.41 -14.81
CA THR A 348 16.63 15.97 -13.52
C THR A 348 15.64 15.05 -12.82
N VAL A 349 15.60 15.13 -11.48
CA VAL A 349 14.73 14.30 -10.63
C VAL A 349 13.87 15.20 -9.75
N ASP A 350 12.56 14.94 -9.76
CA ASP A 350 11.58 15.48 -8.83
C ASP A 350 10.84 14.37 -8.08
N PHE A 351 9.99 14.74 -7.13
CA PHE A 351 9.23 13.79 -6.29
C PHE A 351 7.74 13.90 -6.56
N VAL A 352 7.11 12.77 -6.87
CA VAL A 352 5.68 12.65 -7.19
C VAL A 352 5.03 11.55 -6.39
N GLU A 353 3.73 11.69 -6.09
CA GLU A 353 2.96 10.56 -5.59
C GLU A 353 2.96 9.45 -6.65
N PRO A 354 3.27 8.21 -6.28
CA PRO A 354 3.17 7.09 -7.20
C PRO A 354 1.75 6.95 -7.75
N LEU A 355 1.63 6.80 -9.04
CA LEU A 355 0.37 6.48 -9.71
C LEU A 355 -0.11 5.08 -9.32
N ARG A 356 0.83 4.22 -8.89
CA ARG A 356 0.58 2.82 -8.55
C ARG A 356 1.62 2.29 -7.60
N TYR A 357 1.18 1.34 -6.74
CA TYR A 357 2.01 0.46 -5.92
C TYR A 357 1.77 -0.99 -6.36
N VAL A 358 2.82 -1.78 -6.50
CA VAL A 358 2.78 -3.20 -6.80
C VAL A 358 3.46 -3.94 -5.65
N ASP A 359 2.81 -4.98 -5.14
CA ASP A 359 3.31 -5.87 -4.08
C ASP A 359 2.66 -7.24 -4.26
N GLN A 360 3.44 -8.24 -4.69
CA GLN A 360 2.93 -9.56 -5.02
C GLN A 360 3.95 -10.66 -4.79
N GLU A 361 3.48 -11.91 -4.63
CA GLU A 361 4.36 -13.07 -4.60
C GLU A 361 4.87 -13.42 -6.00
N TYR A 362 6.15 -13.73 -6.09
CA TYR A 362 6.82 -14.16 -7.32
C TYR A 362 7.69 -15.38 -7.03
N ILE A 363 7.55 -16.41 -7.85
CA ILE A 363 8.40 -17.61 -7.84
C ILE A 363 8.84 -17.83 -9.28
N GLY A 364 10.13 -17.68 -9.55
CA GLY A 364 10.70 -17.82 -10.89
C GLY A 364 12.12 -17.27 -10.93
N ASP A 365 12.71 -17.22 -12.13
CA ASP A 365 14.01 -16.60 -12.29
C ASP A 365 13.90 -15.07 -12.29
N MET A 366 14.74 -14.43 -11.50
CA MET A 366 14.99 -12.98 -11.60
C MET A 366 16.31 -12.74 -12.33
N ILE A 367 16.40 -11.57 -12.95
CA ILE A 367 17.64 -11.09 -13.58
C ILE A 367 18.41 -10.29 -12.56
N ARG A 368 19.57 -10.81 -12.16
CA ARG A 368 20.53 -10.07 -11.35
C ARG A 368 21.50 -9.34 -12.27
N ILE A 369 21.63 -8.04 -12.05
CA ILE A 369 22.50 -7.16 -12.81
C ILE A 369 23.52 -6.58 -11.86
N THR A 370 24.77 -6.95 -12.05
CA THR A 370 25.91 -6.50 -11.25
C THR A 370 26.98 -5.87 -12.15
N SER A 371 28.01 -5.32 -11.56
CA SER A 371 29.16 -4.86 -12.34
C SER A 371 30.48 -5.32 -11.74
N TYR A 372 31.49 -5.54 -12.59
CA TYR A 372 32.84 -6.02 -12.23
C TYR A 372 33.51 -5.24 -11.08
N ARG A 373 33.14 -3.98 -10.84
CA ARG A 373 33.66 -3.17 -9.70
C ARG A 373 32.59 -2.87 -8.67
N ASP A 374 31.61 -3.73 -8.56
CA ASP A 374 30.54 -3.67 -7.56
C ASP A 374 29.82 -2.30 -7.49
N ARG A 375 29.50 -1.70 -8.64
CA ARG A 375 28.92 -0.35 -8.75
C ARG A 375 27.42 -0.35 -9.01
N ILE A 376 26.87 -1.48 -9.43
CA ILE A 376 25.44 -1.73 -9.64
C ILE A 376 25.11 -3.08 -9.02
N ASP A 377 23.97 -3.19 -8.38
CA ASP A 377 23.31 -4.41 -8.00
C ASP A 377 21.81 -4.21 -8.13
N LEU A 378 21.18 -4.94 -9.03
CA LEU A 378 19.74 -4.97 -9.23
C LEU A 378 19.30 -6.43 -9.27
N LEU A 379 18.13 -6.71 -8.74
CA LEU A 379 17.45 -7.99 -8.86
C LEU A 379 16.02 -7.71 -9.29
N VAL A 380 15.69 -8.03 -10.52
CA VAL A 380 14.44 -7.64 -11.17
C VAL A 380 13.86 -8.79 -11.97
N THR A 381 12.56 -8.78 -12.22
CA THR A 381 11.92 -9.75 -13.08
C THR A 381 12.43 -9.64 -14.53
N PRO A 382 12.39 -10.71 -15.33
CA PRO A 382 12.90 -10.70 -16.70
C PRO A 382 12.35 -9.60 -17.60
N ASN A 383 11.07 -9.30 -17.46
CA ASN A 383 10.33 -8.27 -18.20
C ASN A 383 10.48 -6.85 -17.62
N HIS A 384 11.23 -6.70 -16.52
CA HIS A 384 11.43 -5.41 -15.89
C HIS A 384 12.19 -4.45 -16.82
N ARG A 385 11.72 -3.22 -16.93
CA ARG A 385 12.32 -2.19 -17.80
C ARG A 385 13.55 -1.58 -17.14
N LEU A 386 14.71 -1.85 -17.70
CA LEU A 386 15.97 -1.15 -17.37
C LEU A 386 16.07 0.15 -18.16
N ILE A 387 16.48 1.20 -17.51
CA ILE A 387 16.81 2.46 -18.18
C ILE A 387 18.27 2.45 -18.58
N ILE A 388 18.51 2.54 -19.88
CA ILE A 388 19.85 2.51 -20.49
C ILE A 388 20.04 3.79 -21.26
N ASN A 389 21.19 4.43 -21.16
CA ASN A 389 21.53 5.57 -21.99
C ASN A 389 22.48 5.19 -23.13
N ASP A 390 22.29 5.81 -24.30
CA ASP A 390 23.17 5.71 -25.45
C ASP A 390 24.37 6.69 -25.36
N LEU A 391 25.27 6.68 -26.37
CA LEU A 391 26.43 7.59 -26.45
C LEU A 391 26.03 9.08 -26.54
N LYS A 392 24.80 9.38 -26.95
CA LYS A 392 24.28 10.75 -27.04
C LYS A 392 23.60 11.21 -25.75
N GLY A 393 23.48 10.32 -24.76
CA GLY A 393 22.81 10.59 -23.48
C GLY A 393 21.30 10.39 -23.52
N ASN A 394 20.71 9.86 -24.61
CA ASN A 394 19.29 9.58 -24.65
C ASN A 394 18.95 8.37 -23.78
N LEU A 395 17.92 8.50 -22.96
CA LEU A 395 17.41 7.42 -22.11
C LEU A 395 16.44 6.54 -22.91
N MET A 396 16.63 5.23 -22.84
CA MET A 396 15.75 4.24 -23.44
C MET A 396 15.43 3.14 -22.44
N ALA A 397 14.20 2.62 -22.47
CA ALA A 397 13.79 1.47 -21.71
C ALA A 397 14.07 0.18 -22.50
N LYS A 398 14.56 -0.86 -21.81
CA LYS A 398 14.74 -2.21 -22.34
C LYS A 398 14.42 -3.23 -21.24
N GLU A 399 13.75 -4.31 -21.61
CA GLU A 399 13.50 -5.40 -20.67
C GLU A 399 14.81 -6.01 -20.16
N ALA A 400 14.81 -6.40 -18.88
CA ALA A 400 16.02 -6.93 -18.24
C ALA A 400 16.51 -8.22 -18.92
N ALA A 401 15.60 -9.06 -19.38
CA ALA A 401 15.94 -10.26 -20.16
C ALA A 401 16.65 -9.92 -21.46
N ASP A 402 16.19 -8.90 -22.18
CA ASP A 402 16.67 -8.54 -23.53
C ASP A 402 17.76 -7.48 -23.55
N ALA A 403 18.00 -6.83 -22.42
CA ALA A 403 19.02 -5.81 -22.32
C ALA A 403 20.40 -6.37 -22.66
N LYS A 404 20.99 -5.89 -23.75
CA LYS A 404 22.36 -6.21 -24.18
C LYS A 404 23.25 -5.00 -23.89
N PHE A 405 24.26 -5.22 -23.09
CA PHE A 405 25.20 -4.20 -22.67
C PHE A 405 26.46 -4.26 -23.56
N TYR A 406 26.59 -3.32 -24.48
CA TYR A 406 27.75 -3.09 -25.33
C TYR A 406 28.53 -1.85 -24.87
N ASP A 407 29.65 -1.55 -25.48
CA ASP A 407 30.54 -0.44 -25.15
C ASP A 407 29.87 0.94 -25.07
N ASN A 408 28.77 1.11 -25.76
CA ASN A 408 28.05 2.36 -25.92
C ASN A 408 26.75 2.45 -25.14
N ARG A 409 26.46 1.47 -24.27
CA ARG A 409 25.28 1.47 -23.42
C ARG A 409 25.65 1.41 -21.95
N SER A 410 24.98 2.21 -21.12
CA SER A 410 25.28 2.29 -19.69
C SER A 410 24.01 2.53 -18.88
N ILE A 411 24.01 2.16 -17.60
CA ILE A 411 22.89 2.37 -16.68
C ILE A 411 23.17 3.63 -15.86
N PRO A 412 22.26 4.64 -15.84
CA PRO A 412 22.39 5.82 -15.01
C PRO A 412 22.35 5.47 -13.51
N ARG A 413 23.12 6.22 -12.69
CA ARG A 413 23.21 6.03 -11.24
C ARG A 413 23.27 7.36 -10.47
N ILE A 414 22.56 8.34 -10.96
CA ILE A 414 22.45 9.67 -10.39
C ILE A 414 21.00 10.09 -10.25
N ALA A 415 20.75 11.11 -9.45
CA ALA A 415 19.41 11.68 -9.26
C ALA A 415 19.52 13.21 -9.15
N PRO A 416 19.96 13.94 -10.20
CA PRO A 416 20.25 15.35 -10.13
C PRO A 416 19.02 16.18 -9.70
N ALA A 417 19.26 17.12 -8.80
CA ALA A 417 18.27 18.13 -8.48
C ALA A 417 18.14 19.14 -9.63
N ARG A 418 17.02 19.84 -9.69
CA ARG A 418 16.91 21.05 -10.51
C ARG A 418 17.83 22.13 -9.94
N ASP A 419 18.35 22.98 -10.79
CA ASP A 419 19.20 24.09 -10.39
C ASP A 419 18.38 25.38 -10.35
N ASN A 420 18.12 25.89 -9.14
CA ASN A 420 17.45 27.18 -8.93
C ASN A 420 18.43 28.26 -8.47
N GLY A 421 19.75 27.96 -8.45
CA GLY A 421 20.80 28.84 -8.07
C GLY A 421 21.05 28.97 -6.57
N GLU A 422 20.50 28.04 -5.74
CA GLU A 422 20.80 27.99 -4.30
C GLU A 422 22.29 27.66 -4.10
N ARG A 423 22.93 28.38 -3.17
CA ARG A 423 24.34 28.16 -2.83
C ARG A 423 24.51 27.89 -1.34
N MET A 424 25.55 27.16 -1.00
CA MET A 424 25.96 27.01 0.39
C MET A 424 26.37 28.35 1.00
N THR A 425 25.83 28.65 2.16
CA THR A 425 26.28 29.79 2.97
C THR A 425 27.69 29.51 3.51
N PRO A 426 28.46 30.55 3.83
CA PRO A 426 29.77 30.37 4.47
C PRO A 426 29.66 29.60 5.80
N TYR A 427 28.56 29.79 6.54
CA TYR A 427 28.32 29.04 7.78
C TYR A 427 28.06 27.55 7.54
N GLU A 428 27.31 27.18 6.53
CA GLU A 428 27.13 25.76 6.15
C GLU A 428 28.47 25.09 5.74
N LYS A 429 29.34 25.83 5.03
CA LYS A 429 30.69 25.37 4.72
C LYS A 429 31.54 25.19 5.99
N PHE A 430 31.41 26.10 6.96
CA PHE A 430 32.02 25.97 8.28
C PHE A 430 31.50 24.72 9.02
N LEU A 431 30.20 24.37 8.93
CA LEU A 431 29.66 23.16 9.52
C LEU A 431 30.27 21.88 8.94
N VAL A 432 30.60 21.84 7.66
CA VAL A 432 31.34 20.73 7.04
C VAL A 432 32.75 20.62 7.65
N ALA A 433 33.43 21.76 7.84
CA ALA A 433 34.74 21.82 8.52
C ALA A 433 34.65 21.31 9.95
N PHE A 434 33.61 21.74 10.69
CA PHE A 434 33.40 21.34 12.09
C PHE A 434 33.10 19.84 12.21
N GLN A 435 32.29 19.31 11.35
CA GLN A 435 31.99 17.86 11.34
C GLN A 435 33.28 17.05 11.19
N ALA A 436 34.17 17.45 10.30
CA ALA A 436 35.41 16.76 10.00
C ALA A 436 36.44 16.90 11.15
N ASP A 437 36.96 18.10 11.37
CA ASP A 437 38.13 18.37 12.20
C ASP A 437 37.82 19.15 13.51
N GLY A 438 36.58 19.64 13.70
CA GLY A 438 36.22 20.41 14.89
C GLY A 438 36.01 19.55 16.12
N SER A 439 36.20 20.10 17.30
CA SER A 439 35.95 19.45 18.58
C SER A 439 35.23 20.40 19.54
N TYR A 440 34.32 19.82 20.35
CA TYR A 440 33.71 20.55 21.44
C TYR A 440 34.71 20.77 22.60
N PRO A 441 34.52 21.81 23.42
CA PRO A 441 35.26 21.95 24.66
C PRO A 441 34.97 20.75 25.57
N SER A 442 35.95 20.30 26.33
CA SER A 442 35.79 19.20 27.29
C SER A 442 34.66 19.48 28.29
N GLY A 443 33.67 18.59 28.37
CA GLY A 443 32.47 18.71 29.20
C GLY A 443 31.18 19.14 28.47
N PHE A 444 31.23 19.40 27.16
CA PHE A 444 30.06 19.75 26.32
C PHE A 444 29.71 18.63 25.34
N GLU A 445 29.39 17.44 25.83
CA GLU A 445 28.96 16.34 24.97
C GLU A 445 27.48 16.40 24.58
N ASN A 446 26.66 17.27 25.23
CA ASN A 446 25.23 17.46 24.93
C ASN A 446 24.83 18.95 25.08
N ILE A 447 24.34 19.54 24.01
CA ILE A 447 23.96 20.97 23.90
C ILE A 447 22.56 21.29 24.50
N GLU A 448 22.11 20.59 25.52
CA GLU A 448 20.85 20.91 26.22
C GLU A 448 21.00 21.75 27.49
N SER A 449 22.21 22.21 27.83
CA SER A 449 22.42 23.03 29.04
C SER A 449 22.71 24.49 28.70
N PRO A 450 21.79 25.45 28.99
CA PRO A 450 22.03 26.86 28.83
C PRO A 450 22.88 27.39 30.01
N GLY A 451 24.19 27.18 29.95
CA GLY A 451 25.10 27.51 31.01
C GLY A 451 26.27 28.42 30.66
N SER A 452 26.35 28.99 29.46
CA SER A 452 27.39 29.96 29.09
C SER A 452 26.93 31.38 29.29
N LEU A 453 27.52 32.03 30.27
CA LEU A 453 27.33 33.48 30.55
C LEU A 453 27.81 34.40 29.39
N CYS A 454 28.42 33.88 28.31
CA CYS A 454 29.07 34.66 27.27
C CYS A 454 28.37 34.62 25.89
N GLY A 455 27.24 33.95 25.72
CA GLY A 455 26.49 33.95 24.45
C GLY A 455 27.13 33.15 23.27
N HIS A 456 28.28 32.48 23.45
CA HIS A 456 29.03 31.78 22.44
C HIS A 456 29.56 30.43 22.97
N ILE A 457 29.71 29.47 22.04
CA ILE A 457 30.42 28.21 22.25
C ILE A 457 31.77 28.30 21.54
N SER A 458 32.88 28.08 22.26
CA SER A 458 34.22 28.09 21.66
C SER A 458 34.58 26.68 21.19
N VAL A 459 34.58 26.43 19.89
CA VAL A 459 34.98 25.13 19.30
C VAL A 459 36.44 25.15 18.87
N ARG A 460 37.10 24.01 18.91
CA ARG A 460 38.53 23.89 18.69
C ARG A 460 38.85 23.07 17.44
N PHE A 461 39.81 23.53 16.65
CA PHE A 461 40.40 22.82 15.52
C PHE A 461 41.91 22.73 15.71
N ASN A 462 42.50 21.58 15.27
CA ASN A 462 43.94 21.36 15.31
C ASN A 462 44.44 20.93 13.92
N PHE A 463 45.31 21.74 13.29
CA PHE A 463 45.78 21.48 11.95
C PHE A 463 47.30 21.42 11.85
N GLN A 464 47.79 20.44 11.13
CA GLN A 464 49.21 20.36 10.65
C GLN A 464 49.31 20.79 9.19
N LYS A 465 48.20 20.91 8.47
CA LYS A 465 48.14 21.27 7.04
C LYS A 465 47.69 22.73 6.92
N ILE A 466 48.60 23.58 6.50
CA ILE A 466 48.39 25.03 6.35
C ILE A 466 47.13 25.35 5.49
N ARG A 467 46.88 24.55 4.44
CA ARG A 467 45.69 24.72 3.59
C ARG A 467 44.36 24.62 4.35
N LYS A 468 44.30 23.77 5.42
CA LYS A 468 43.07 23.63 6.27
C LYS A 468 42.95 24.84 7.18
N THR A 469 44.06 25.35 7.74
CA THR A 469 44.12 26.59 8.50
C THR A 469 43.62 27.78 7.69
N GLU A 470 44.20 28.00 6.48
CA GLU A 470 43.80 29.09 5.61
C GLU A 470 42.32 28.99 5.17
N ARG A 471 41.85 27.78 4.84
CA ARG A 471 40.44 27.57 4.48
C ARG A 471 39.50 27.87 5.62
N LEU A 472 39.78 27.38 6.85
CA LEU A 472 38.95 27.68 8.03
C LEU A 472 38.89 29.17 8.33
N ILE A 473 40.03 29.84 8.31
CA ILE A 473 40.09 31.30 8.54
C ILE A 473 39.23 32.06 7.51
N GLY A 474 39.34 31.68 6.23
CA GLY A 474 38.51 32.30 5.18
C GLY A 474 37.01 32.06 5.43
N LEU A 475 36.60 30.84 5.81
CA LEU A 475 35.20 30.55 6.15
C LEU A 475 34.70 31.31 7.38
N CYS A 476 35.56 31.48 8.44
CA CYS A 476 35.19 32.29 9.60
C CYS A 476 35.01 33.76 9.24
N GLN A 477 35.87 34.31 8.42
CA GLN A 477 35.75 35.67 7.92
C GLN A 477 34.50 35.89 7.08
N GLU A 478 34.22 35.01 6.15
CA GLU A 478 33.04 35.05 5.30
C GLU A 478 31.73 34.85 6.08
N ALA A 479 31.76 34.00 7.13
CA ALA A 479 30.60 33.73 8.01
C ALA A 479 30.45 34.74 9.15
N GLY A 480 31.37 35.67 9.34
CA GLY A 480 31.34 36.63 10.45
C GLY A 480 31.56 35.99 11.82
N LEU A 481 32.32 34.90 11.89
CA LEU A 481 32.67 34.24 13.15
C LEU A 481 33.99 34.76 13.72
N ASP A 482 34.01 35.04 15.01
CA ASP A 482 35.22 35.40 15.73
C ASP A 482 36.09 34.17 15.95
N TYR A 483 37.40 34.32 15.76
CA TYR A 483 38.35 33.20 15.94
C TYR A 483 39.70 33.71 16.46
N ASP A 484 40.43 32.81 17.16
CA ASP A 484 41.80 33.01 17.60
C ASP A 484 42.69 31.89 17.07
N VAL A 485 43.87 32.24 16.59
CA VAL A 485 44.85 31.32 16.05
C VAL A 485 46.07 31.23 16.96
N HIS A 486 46.38 30.04 17.43
CA HIS A 486 47.56 29.75 18.22
C HIS A 486 48.49 28.85 17.42
N ARG A 487 49.68 29.28 17.04
CA ARG A 487 50.66 28.48 16.31
C ARG A 487 51.68 27.93 17.25
N GLU A 488 51.77 26.61 17.31
CA GLU A 488 52.77 25.86 18.07
C GLU A 488 53.86 25.34 17.08
N PRO A 489 55.13 25.85 17.19
CA PRO A 489 56.21 25.40 16.36
C PRO A 489 56.61 23.96 16.67
N ALA A 490 57.16 23.25 15.70
CA ALA A 490 57.67 21.90 15.83
C ALA A 490 58.61 21.72 17.04
N ARG A 491 58.38 20.67 17.81
CA ARG A 491 59.22 20.30 18.96
C ARG A 491 59.60 18.81 18.86
N GLY A 492 60.88 18.54 18.60
CA GLY A 492 61.39 17.15 18.43
C GLY A 492 60.82 16.51 17.17
N GLU A 493 60.13 15.37 17.30
CA GLU A 493 59.45 14.68 16.18
C GLU A 493 58.05 15.26 15.85
N LEU A 494 57.52 16.21 16.65
CA LEU A 494 56.20 16.84 16.45
C LEU A 494 56.31 17.91 15.38
N LEU A 495 55.39 17.84 14.42
CA LEU A 495 55.27 18.84 13.34
C LEU A 495 54.66 20.14 13.84
N ASP A 496 54.85 21.28 13.11
CA ASP A 496 54.10 22.51 13.34
C ASP A 496 52.59 22.26 13.40
N GLN A 497 51.96 22.86 14.40
CA GLN A 497 50.52 22.70 14.62
C GLN A 497 49.83 24.05 14.81
N ASP A 498 48.77 24.34 14.06
CA ASP A 498 47.89 25.46 14.29
C ASP A 498 46.66 25.00 15.09
N THR A 499 46.42 25.59 16.24
CA THR A 499 45.20 25.45 17.04
C THR A 499 44.33 26.67 16.84
N ILE A 500 43.10 26.47 16.37
CA ILE A 500 42.15 27.54 16.09
C ILE A 500 40.95 27.38 17.00
N TYR A 501 40.59 28.43 17.73
CA TYR A 501 39.38 28.49 18.51
C TYR A 501 38.37 29.39 17.80
N VAL A 502 37.20 28.89 17.50
CA VAL A 502 36.14 29.64 16.82
C VAL A 502 34.95 29.81 17.74
N ARG A 503 34.45 31.02 17.88
CA ARG A 503 33.29 31.36 18.73
C ARG A 503 32.01 31.27 17.90
N VAL A 504 31.21 30.24 18.19
CA VAL A 504 29.94 30.00 17.53
C VAL A 504 28.80 30.49 18.43
N PRO A 505 27.84 31.27 17.93
CA PRO A 505 26.72 31.78 18.72
C PRO A 505 25.91 30.60 19.35
N VAL A 506 25.47 30.78 20.59
CA VAL A 506 24.58 29.79 21.25
C VAL A 506 23.26 29.73 20.49
N GLY A 507 22.78 28.55 20.19
CA GLY A 507 21.57 28.28 19.40
C GLY A 507 21.79 28.21 17.89
N ALA A 508 23.01 28.51 17.38
CA ALA A 508 23.33 28.19 15.99
C ALA A 508 23.53 26.70 15.81
N PRO A 509 23.10 26.10 14.66
CA PRO A 509 23.31 24.68 14.39
C PRO A 509 24.78 24.32 14.49
N LEU A 510 25.12 23.31 15.26
CA LEU A 510 26.47 22.80 15.41
C LEU A 510 26.42 21.29 15.70
N SER A 511 26.87 20.45 14.77
CA SER A 511 26.77 19.00 14.89
C SER A 511 27.97 18.29 14.28
N LYS A 512 28.34 17.16 14.84
CA LYS A 512 29.30 16.22 14.26
C LYS A 512 28.66 15.28 13.21
N ASN A 513 27.34 15.39 13.03
CA ASN A 513 26.58 14.69 12.00
C ASN A 513 26.09 15.68 10.94
N PHE A 514 25.72 15.18 9.79
CA PHE A 514 25.07 15.95 8.71
C PHE A 514 23.54 16.08 8.90
N ASP A 515 23.05 16.08 10.13
CA ASP A 515 21.62 16.22 10.48
C ASP A 515 21.01 17.58 10.10
N TRP A 516 21.85 18.60 9.92
CA TRP A 516 21.46 19.92 9.41
C TRP A 516 21.34 19.95 7.86
N VAL A 517 21.80 18.90 7.16
CA VAL A 517 21.72 18.77 5.70
C VAL A 517 20.40 18.13 5.32
N ALA A 518 19.60 18.84 4.54
CA ALA A 518 18.37 18.31 3.96
C ALA A 518 18.60 17.98 2.46
N PRO A 519 19.24 16.85 2.10
CA PRO A 519 19.78 16.61 0.76
C PRO A 519 18.71 16.60 -0.33
N LEU A 520 17.47 16.27 0.02
CA LEU A 520 16.35 16.15 -0.92
C LEU A 520 15.67 17.50 -1.23
N SER A 521 15.83 18.50 -0.36
CA SER A 521 15.31 19.85 -0.58
C SER A 521 16.34 20.81 -1.20
N ARG A 522 17.61 20.43 -1.27
CA ARG A 522 18.70 21.24 -1.83
C ARG A 522 18.75 21.11 -3.36
N ASP A 523 19.16 22.20 -4.01
CA ASP A 523 19.30 22.20 -5.47
C ASP A 523 20.66 21.66 -5.95
N PHE A 524 20.85 21.61 -7.26
CA PHE A 524 22.03 21.04 -7.90
C PHE A 524 23.32 21.79 -7.51
N THR A 525 23.32 23.12 -7.56
CA THR A 525 24.51 23.96 -7.28
C THR A 525 24.93 23.83 -5.82
N TRP A 526 23.99 23.86 -4.88
CA TRP A 526 24.28 23.64 -3.45
C TRP A 526 24.92 22.26 -3.20
N CYS A 527 24.37 21.22 -3.80
CA CYS A 527 24.91 19.85 -3.69
C CYS A 527 26.35 19.75 -4.24
N CYS A 528 26.63 20.39 -5.37
CA CYS A 528 27.98 20.46 -5.93
C CYS A 528 28.96 21.19 -5.01
N GLU A 529 28.56 22.30 -4.41
CA GLU A 529 29.38 23.06 -3.45
C GLU A 529 29.67 22.23 -2.18
N PHE A 530 28.68 21.46 -1.67
CA PHE A 530 28.87 20.57 -0.53
C PHE A 530 29.93 19.48 -0.81
N ILE A 531 29.85 18.81 -1.95
CA ILE A 531 30.83 17.79 -2.36
C ILE A 531 32.24 18.40 -2.52
N ASN A 532 32.35 19.60 -3.07
CA ASN A 532 33.63 20.30 -3.18
C ASN A 532 34.17 20.68 -1.79
N GLU A 533 33.32 21.19 -0.89
CA GLU A 533 33.72 21.54 0.46
C GLU A 533 34.16 20.31 1.26
N LEU A 534 33.45 19.18 1.14
CA LEU A 534 33.84 17.92 1.76
C LEU A 534 35.27 17.50 1.38
N GLY A 535 35.68 17.79 0.13
CA GLY A 535 37.02 17.51 -0.38
C GLY A 535 38.15 18.32 0.28
N HIS A 536 37.86 19.46 0.91
CA HIS A 536 38.84 20.26 1.66
C HIS A 536 39.17 19.64 3.04
N TRP A 537 38.27 18.82 3.59
CA TRP A 537 38.33 18.34 4.98
C TRP A 537 38.63 16.84 5.07
N ASP A 538 37.64 15.99 5.28
CA ASP A 538 37.78 14.54 5.41
C ASP A 538 37.82 13.82 4.05
N GLY A 539 37.46 14.53 2.98
CA GLY A 539 37.61 14.03 1.63
C GLY A 539 39.03 14.24 1.07
N SER A 540 39.36 13.43 0.09
CA SER A 540 40.61 13.60 -0.68
C SER A 540 40.35 13.52 -2.20
N PHE A 541 40.70 14.58 -2.93
CA PHE A 541 40.71 14.52 -4.39
C PHE A 541 41.93 13.68 -4.87
N ARG A 542 41.66 12.72 -5.75
CA ARG A 542 42.74 11.88 -6.29
C ARG A 542 43.59 12.69 -7.31
N LYS A 543 44.91 12.47 -7.26
CA LYS A 543 45.89 13.14 -8.15
C LYS A 543 45.80 12.69 -9.61
N ASP A 544 45.21 11.53 -9.87
CA ASP A 544 45.14 10.83 -11.15
C ASP A 544 43.94 11.24 -12.04
N GLY A 545 43.21 12.31 -11.69
CA GLY A 545 42.18 12.90 -12.53
C GLY A 545 41.27 13.88 -11.80
N PRO A 546 40.93 15.02 -12.40
CA PRO A 546 39.91 15.92 -11.87
C PRO A 546 38.55 15.21 -11.77
N GLY A 547 37.81 15.42 -10.68
CA GLY A 547 36.45 14.88 -10.52
C GLY A 547 36.38 13.53 -9.83
N ARG A 548 37.36 13.15 -9.00
CA ARG A 548 37.28 11.98 -8.13
C ARG A 548 37.57 12.37 -6.69
N LEU A 549 36.56 12.19 -5.81
CA LEU A 549 36.65 12.41 -4.38
C LEU A 549 36.52 11.05 -3.66
N LYS A 550 37.40 10.79 -2.67
CA LYS A 550 37.25 9.73 -1.71
C LYS A 550 36.86 10.38 -0.37
N TYR A 551 35.78 9.88 0.24
CA TYR A 551 35.32 10.29 1.55
C TYR A 551 35.14 9.06 2.42
N ASP A 552 35.78 9.02 3.59
CA ASP A 552 35.72 7.93 4.53
C ASP A 552 35.21 8.47 5.88
N THR A 553 34.28 7.75 6.51
CA THR A 553 33.72 8.10 7.81
C THR A 553 33.37 6.83 8.62
N THR A 554 33.43 6.90 9.93
CA THR A 554 32.92 5.84 10.82
C THR A 554 31.44 6.03 11.20
N ILE A 555 30.81 7.10 10.72
CA ILE A 555 29.42 7.43 10.99
C ILE A 555 28.57 7.06 9.77
N PRO A 556 27.76 5.95 9.85
CA PRO A 556 26.93 5.51 8.72
C PRO A 556 26.01 6.59 8.18
N TYR A 557 25.38 7.36 9.07
CA TYR A 557 24.47 8.45 8.71
C TYR A 557 25.14 9.50 7.85
N ASN A 558 26.37 9.93 8.18
CA ASN A 558 27.12 10.90 7.39
C ASN A 558 27.45 10.36 6.00
N ALA A 559 27.73 9.06 5.86
CA ALA A 559 27.96 8.43 4.57
C ALA A 559 26.69 8.39 3.72
N GLU A 560 25.54 8.09 4.30
CA GLU A 560 24.23 8.09 3.61
C GLU A 560 23.88 9.50 3.09
N ILE A 561 24.03 10.53 3.92
CA ILE A 561 23.81 11.93 3.52
C ILE A 561 24.77 12.35 2.40
N ALA A 562 26.06 12.05 2.53
CA ALA A 562 27.04 12.38 1.52
C ALA A 562 26.78 11.65 0.18
N GLN A 563 26.28 10.40 0.21
CA GLN A 563 25.85 9.69 -0.99
C GLN A 563 24.65 10.39 -1.64
N LEU A 564 23.63 10.76 -0.87
CA LEU A 564 22.44 11.46 -1.39
C LEU A 564 22.84 12.80 -2.01
N VAL A 565 23.62 13.61 -1.32
CA VAL A 565 24.10 14.91 -1.85
C VAL A 565 24.90 14.72 -3.14
N ALA A 566 25.77 13.70 -3.20
CA ALA A 566 26.56 13.42 -4.39
C ALA A 566 25.68 13.15 -5.62
N ILE A 567 24.66 12.26 -5.49
CA ILE A 567 23.81 11.94 -6.64
C ILE A 567 22.87 13.09 -7.01
N ARG A 568 22.45 13.91 -6.04
CA ARG A 568 21.66 15.12 -6.27
C ARG A 568 22.46 16.19 -6.98
N GLY A 569 23.78 16.27 -6.76
CA GLY A 569 24.72 17.10 -7.50
C GLY A 569 25.21 16.47 -8.81
N GLY A 570 24.58 15.39 -9.29
CA GLY A 570 24.92 14.73 -10.57
C GLY A 570 26.23 13.94 -10.54
N TRP A 571 26.74 13.58 -9.37
CA TRP A 571 27.94 12.76 -9.19
C TRP A 571 27.57 11.30 -9.00
N GLY A 572 28.22 10.39 -9.72
CA GLY A 572 28.09 8.97 -9.44
C GLY A 572 28.86 8.60 -8.18
N CYS A 573 28.19 7.91 -7.25
CA CYS A 573 28.76 7.51 -5.98
C CYS A 573 28.82 5.99 -5.86
N HIS A 574 29.96 5.46 -5.38
CA HIS A 574 30.10 4.06 -4.95
C HIS A 574 30.33 4.04 -3.44
N TYR A 575 29.54 3.24 -2.73
CA TYR A 575 29.56 3.10 -1.28
C TYR A 575 30.01 1.69 -0.91
N GLY A 576 31.12 1.57 -0.21
CA GLY A 576 31.66 0.34 0.36
C GLY A 576 31.79 0.44 1.87
N ILE A 577 31.80 -0.72 2.55
CA ILE A 577 32.12 -0.83 3.97
C ILE A 577 33.37 -1.65 4.08
N HIS A 578 34.31 -1.19 4.93
CA HIS A 578 35.53 -1.89 5.27
C HIS A 578 35.56 -2.11 6.77
N THR A 579 35.58 -3.37 7.19
CA THR A 579 35.75 -3.73 8.61
C THR A 579 37.22 -3.50 8.98
N ASP A 580 37.44 -2.89 10.14
CA ASP A 580 38.79 -2.71 10.68
C ASP A 580 39.20 -3.91 11.56
N ASP A 581 39.89 -4.85 10.94
CA ASP A 581 40.28 -6.11 11.57
C ASP A 581 41.37 -5.97 12.65
N ARG A 582 41.85 -4.76 12.95
CA ARG A 582 42.92 -4.51 13.93
C ARG A 582 42.47 -4.71 15.37
N SER A 583 41.22 -4.48 15.69
CA SER A 583 40.58 -4.67 16.99
C SER A 583 39.07 -4.57 16.92
N GLU A 584 38.34 -5.35 17.73
CA GLU A 584 36.85 -5.22 17.88
C GLU A 584 36.40 -3.85 18.44
N ALA A 585 37.35 -3.03 18.94
CA ALA A 585 37.08 -1.68 19.45
C ALA A 585 36.95 -0.62 18.32
N PHE A 586 37.32 -0.96 17.07
CA PHE A 586 37.25 -0.03 15.97
C PHE A 586 35.93 -0.23 15.20
N SER A 587 35.30 0.91 14.85
CA SER A 587 34.07 0.93 14.03
C SER A 587 34.38 0.67 12.56
N ASP A 588 33.45 0.08 11.83
CA ASP A 588 33.50 -0.05 10.37
C ASP A 588 33.72 1.30 9.69
N ILE A 589 34.51 1.29 8.61
CA ILE A 589 34.78 2.46 7.78
C ILE A 589 33.82 2.46 6.59
N HIS A 590 32.97 3.46 6.53
CA HIS A 590 32.06 3.72 5.41
C HIS A 590 32.79 4.59 4.36
N ALA A 591 33.16 3.98 3.23
CA ALA A 591 33.99 4.57 2.21
C ALA A 591 33.18 4.94 0.96
N LEU A 592 33.16 6.22 0.63
CA LEU A 592 32.52 6.72 -0.59
C LEU A 592 33.57 7.06 -1.65
N SER A 593 33.34 6.57 -2.87
CA SER A 593 34.10 6.98 -4.07
C SER A 593 33.17 7.76 -5.00
N ILE A 594 33.29 9.09 -4.94
CA ILE A 594 32.45 10.04 -5.67
C ILE A 594 33.17 10.43 -6.96
N THR A 595 32.47 10.38 -8.10
CA THR A 595 33.08 10.62 -9.42
C THR A 595 32.13 11.36 -10.35
N THR A 596 32.66 12.08 -11.34
CA THR A 596 31.86 12.70 -12.40
C THR A 596 31.22 11.70 -13.38
N LYS A 597 31.47 10.38 -13.23
CA LYS A 597 30.84 9.36 -14.06
C LYS A 597 29.44 9.10 -13.61
N GLN A 598 28.47 9.54 -14.38
CA GLN A 598 27.02 9.50 -14.09
C GLN A 598 26.37 8.13 -14.35
N SER A 599 27.06 7.24 -15.05
CA SER A 599 26.53 5.92 -15.42
C SER A 599 27.60 4.82 -15.34
N VAL A 600 27.16 3.56 -15.34
CA VAL A 600 28.04 2.38 -15.40
C VAL A 600 28.01 1.80 -16.81
N GLY A 601 29.17 1.73 -17.46
CA GLY A 601 29.30 1.30 -18.87
C GLY A 601 29.07 -0.22 -19.05
N GLY A 602 28.56 -0.56 -20.22
CA GLY A 602 28.08 -1.90 -20.57
C GLY A 602 29.10 -3.02 -20.44
N GLN A 603 30.37 -2.79 -20.83
CA GLN A 603 31.45 -3.82 -20.71
C GLN A 603 31.72 -4.26 -19.26
N SER A 604 31.36 -3.46 -18.27
CA SER A 604 31.52 -3.79 -16.86
C SER A 604 30.27 -4.45 -16.22
N ILE A 605 29.18 -4.55 -16.96
CA ILE A 605 27.92 -5.09 -16.47
C ILE A 605 27.85 -6.59 -16.70
N CYS A 606 27.57 -7.33 -15.65
CA CYS A 606 27.28 -8.77 -15.67
C CYS A 606 25.79 -8.98 -15.47
N LYS A 607 25.22 -9.89 -16.24
CA LYS A 607 23.81 -10.28 -16.15
C LYS A 607 23.75 -11.79 -15.91
N GLU A 608 23.02 -12.21 -14.87
CA GLU A 608 22.80 -13.62 -14.53
C GLU A 608 21.33 -13.86 -14.17
N ARG A 609 20.84 -15.06 -14.43
CA ARG A 609 19.55 -15.54 -13.95
C ARG A 609 19.72 -16.13 -12.55
N VAL A 610 18.84 -15.79 -11.63
CA VAL A 610 18.87 -16.25 -10.24
C VAL A 610 17.48 -16.74 -9.87
N ALA A 611 17.36 -18.00 -9.47
CA ALA A 611 16.10 -18.54 -8.96
C ALA A 611 15.65 -17.75 -7.73
N PHE A 612 14.40 -17.32 -7.71
CA PHE A 612 13.83 -16.49 -6.66
C PHE A 612 12.46 -17.03 -6.23
N SER A 613 12.19 -16.94 -4.94
CA SER A 613 10.89 -17.22 -4.35
C SER A 613 10.66 -16.21 -3.22
N GLY A 614 9.71 -15.32 -3.41
CA GLY A 614 9.42 -14.25 -2.45
C GLY A 614 8.45 -13.23 -3.03
N ARG A 615 8.29 -12.10 -2.35
CA ARG A 615 7.45 -11.01 -2.84
C ARG A 615 8.25 -10.08 -3.76
N VAL A 616 7.58 -9.57 -4.78
CA VAL A 616 8.12 -8.58 -5.71
C VAL A 616 7.28 -7.30 -5.65
N TYR A 617 7.93 -6.18 -5.88
CA TYR A 617 7.37 -4.84 -5.66
C TYR A 617 7.65 -3.92 -6.84
N CYS A 618 6.83 -2.90 -7.02
CA CYS A 618 7.08 -1.77 -7.91
C CYS A 618 6.20 -0.58 -7.56
N VAL A 619 6.57 0.59 -8.06
CA VAL A 619 5.67 1.74 -8.16
C VAL A 619 5.68 2.28 -9.58
N GLN A 620 4.58 2.90 -9.98
CA GLN A 620 4.49 3.60 -11.24
C GLN A 620 4.58 5.11 -11.02
N VAL A 621 5.39 5.77 -11.84
CA VAL A 621 5.50 7.24 -11.87
C VAL A 621 5.22 7.74 -13.28
N PRO A 622 4.79 9.02 -13.46
CA PRO A 622 4.46 9.58 -14.78
C PRO A 622 5.54 9.42 -15.84
N THR A 623 6.82 9.59 -15.49
CA THR A 623 7.94 9.44 -16.44
C THR A 623 8.30 7.98 -16.74
N GLY A 624 7.76 7.03 -15.97
CA GLY A 624 8.13 5.62 -16.06
C GLY A 624 9.56 5.29 -15.63
N ARG A 625 10.27 6.20 -14.94
CA ARG A 625 11.68 6.04 -14.55
C ARG A 625 11.87 6.33 -13.07
N LEU A 626 12.30 5.31 -12.34
CA LEU A 626 12.49 5.31 -10.89
C LEU A 626 13.96 5.40 -10.53
N VAL A 627 14.25 6.03 -9.39
CA VAL A 627 15.57 5.98 -8.78
C VAL A 627 15.53 4.97 -7.65
N VAL A 628 16.26 3.88 -7.81
CA VAL A 628 16.30 2.75 -6.86
C VAL A 628 17.72 2.49 -6.39
N ARG A 629 17.87 1.79 -5.27
CA ARG A 629 19.15 1.22 -4.86
C ARG A 629 18.96 -0.17 -4.28
N ARG A 630 19.95 -1.03 -4.44
CA ARG A 630 20.06 -2.32 -3.79
C ARG A 630 21.47 -2.49 -3.25
N ASN A 631 21.60 -2.96 -2.02
CA ASN A 631 22.90 -3.06 -1.36
C ASN A 631 23.73 -1.76 -1.46
N ARG A 632 23.07 -0.58 -1.24
CA ARG A 632 23.65 0.78 -1.34
C ARG A 632 24.15 1.19 -2.73
N LYS A 633 23.81 0.42 -3.79
CA LYS A 633 24.20 0.69 -5.18
C LYS A 633 23.02 1.25 -5.95
N ILE A 634 23.18 2.45 -6.47
CA ILE A 634 22.12 3.24 -7.06
C ILE A 634 22.03 2.95 -8.56
N ALA A 635 20.79 2.84 -9.05
CA ALA A 635 20.49 2.74 -10.48
C ALA A 635 19.17 3.46 -10.80
N VAL A 636 19.02 3.87 -12.04
CA VAL A 636 17.73 4.31 -12.59
C VAL A 636 17.12 3.14 -13.35
N CYS A 637 15.90 2.79 -12.99
CA CYS A 637 15.14 1.70 -13.58
C CYS A 637 13.79 2.18 -14.11
N GLY A 638 13.17 1.40 -15.00
CA GLY A 638 11.79 1.61 -15.39
C GLY A 638 10.80 1.08 -14.31
N ASN A 639 9.55 1.47 -14.42
CA ASN A 639 8.47 0.83 -13.69
C ASN A 639 8.00 -0.44 -14.42
N SER A 640 7.25 -1.29 -13.72
CA SER A 640 6.51 -2.40 -14.34
C SER A 640 5.50 -1.88 -15.35
N GLY A 641 5.13 -2.71 -16.32
CA GLY A 641 4.26 -2.31 -17.41
C GLY A 641 2.96 -1.67 -16.92
N ASP A 642 2.54 -0.59 -17.58
CA ASP A 642 1.26 0.06 -17.33
C ASP A 642 0.12 -0.84 -17.82
N PRO A 643 -0.84 -1.24 -16.96
CA PRO A 643 -1.98 -2.07 -17.37
C PRO A 643 -2.77 -1.48 -18.53
N VAL A 644 -2.93 -0.16 -18.58
CA VAL A 644 -3.60 0.50 -19.70
C VAL A 644 -2.80 0.32 -20.98
N LYS A 645 -1.48 0.47 -20.92
CA LYS A 645 -0.59 0.25 -22.06
C LYS A 645 -0.51 -1.23 -22.47
N ILE A 646 -0.49 -2.14 -21.51
CA ILE A 646 -0.49 -3.59 -21.80
C ILE A 646 -1.78 -4.01 -22.49
N ILE A 647 -2.90 -3.55 -22.02
CA ILE A 647 -4.23 -3.95 -22.54
C ILE A 647 -4.60 -3.16 -23.78
N CYS A 648 -4.43 -1.83 -23.76
CA CYS A 648 -4.89 -0.91 -24.81
C CYS A 648 -3.79 -0.51 -25.81
N GLY A 649 -2.50 -0.78 -25.50
CA GLY A 649 -1.33 -0.38 -26.28
C GLY A 649 -0.67 0.91 -25.81
N ASP A 650 0.63 0.97 -26.02
CA ASP A 650 1.49 2.10 -25.71
C ASP A 650 1.68 3.01 -26.93
N PHE A 651 1.12 4.22 -26.89
CA PHE A 651 1.26 5.19 -28.00
C PHE A 651 2.70 5.69 -28.19
N ASP A 652 3.55 5.52 -27.19
CA ASP A 652 4.98 5.86 -27.26
C ASP A 652 5.84 4.73 -27.86
N ALA A 653 5.27 3.53 -28.03
CA ALA A 653 5.97 2.40 -28.64
C ALA A 653 6.01 2.54 -30.18
N SER A 654 6.92 1.78 -30.82
CA SER A 654 7.03 1.79 -32.29
C SER A 654 5.71 1.41 -32.94
N VAL A 655 5.21 2.24 -33.84
CA VAL A 655 3.93 2.00 -34.54
C VAL A 655 3.91 0.62 -35.17
N GLY A 656 2.87 -0.16 -34.87
CA GLY A 656 2.70 -1.54 -35.36
C GLY A 656 3.39 -2.61 -34.53
N SER A 657 4.15 -2.24 -33.50
CA SER A 657 4.69 -3.24 -32.56
C SER A 657 3.58 -3.79 -31.65
N PRO A 658 3.76 -4.99 -31.05
CA PRO A 658 2.79 -5.57 -30.13
C PRO A 658 2.47 -4.63 -28.96
N GLU A 659 3.47 -3.92 -28.43
CA GLU A 659 3.32 -2.96 -27.35
C GLU A 659 2.44 -1.78 -27.78
N SER A 660 2.54 -1.29 -29.00
CA SER A 660 1.72 -0.19 -29.52
C SER A 660 0.27 -0.61 -29.75
N LYS A 661 0.03 -1.88 -30.03
CA LYS A 661 -1.30 -2.46 -30.24
C LYS A 661 -1.99 -2.80 -28.91
N GLY A 662 -1.27 -3.36 -27.96
CA GLY A 662 -1.81 -3.91 -26.71
C GLY A 662 -2.39 -5.32 -26.92
N ALA A 663 -2.61 -6.01 -25.81
CA ALA A 663 -3.00 -7.43 -25.79
C ALA A 663 -4.32 -7.69 -26.56
N ILE A 664 -5.32 -6.84 -26.36
CA ILE A 664 -6.64 -7.03 -27.01
C ILE A 664 -6.56 -6.89 -28.52
N GLU A 665 -5.81 -5.91 -29.04
CA GLU A 665 -5.64 -5.73 -30.47
C GLU A 665 -4.76 -6.84 -31.09
N CYS A 666 -3.72 -7.32 -30.38
CA CYS A 666 -2.93 -8.46 -30.83
C CYS A 666 -3.79 -9.73 -30.99
N LEU A 667 -4.66 -10.00 -30.02
CA LEU A 667 -5.59 -11.12 -30.11
C LEU A 667 -6.61 -10.94 -31.24
N TRP A 668 -7.10 -9.72 -31.48
CA TRP A 668 -7.98 -9.42 -32.57
C TRP A 668 -7.33 -9.69 -33.95
N ASP A 669 -6.08 -9.29 -34.11
CA ASP A 669 -5.32 -9.52 -35.34
C ASP A 669 -5.15 -11.02 -35.65
N VAL A 670 -5.04 -11.86 -34.63
CA VAL A 670 -4.89 -13.30 -34.77
C VAL A 670 -6.24 -14.00 -34.94
N PHE A 671 -7.20 -13.73 -34.06
CA PHE A 671 -8.43 -14.52 -33.95
C PHE A 671 -9.66 -13.84 -34.57
N GLY A 672 -9.63 -12.50 -34.70
CA GLY A 672 -10.81 -11.74 -35.13
C GLY A 672 -11.91 -11.75 -34.07
N GLY A 673 -13.15 -11.74 -34.51
CA GLY A 673 -14.33 -11.75 -33.65
C GLY A 673 -15.55 -11.17 -34.36
N THR A 674 -16.45 -10.56 -33.60
CA THR A 674 -17.70 -9.96 -34.06
C THR A 674 -17.76 -8.47 -33.73
N ALA A 675 -18.76 -7.77 -34.25
CA ALA A 675 -19.09 -6.40 -33.83
C ALA A 675 -20.34 -6.42 -32.94
N THR A 676 -20.37 -5.57 -31.91
CA THR A 676 -21.55 -5.35 -31.09
C THR A 676 -22.59 -4.51 -31.85
N SER A 677 -23.80 -4.36 -31.29
CA SER A 677 -24.86 -3.47 -31.85
C SER A 677 -24.40 -2.02 -32.04
N GLU A 678 -23.49 -1.58 -31.17
CA GLU A 678 -22.92 -0.22 -31.18
C GLU A 678 -21.68 -0.13 -32.09
N GLY A 679 -21.32 -1.21 -32.81
CA GLY A 679 -20.20 -1.26 -33.75
C GLY A 679 -18.83 -1.47 -33.14
N PHE A 680 -18.72 -1.81 -31.86
CA PHE A 680 -17.46 -2.10 -31.21
C PHE A 680 -17.00 -3.54 -31.45
N LYS A 681 -15.69 -3.74 -31.57
CA LYS A 681 -15.06 -5.06 -31.76
C LYS A 681 -15.14 -5.90 -30.51
N LEU A 682 -15.71 -7.11 -30.64
CA LEU A 682 -15.74 -8.13 -29.59
C LEU A 682 -14.93 -9.33 -30.05
N LEU A 683 -13.89 -9.70 -29.30
CA LEU A 683 -13.00 -10.84 -29.57
C LEU A 683 -13.80 -12.11 -29.79
N ASP A 684 -13.24 -13.02 -30.58
CA ASP A 684 -13.76 -14.37 -30.75
C ASP A 684 -13.93 -15.06 -29.38
N SER A 685 -14.97 -15.85 -29.24
CA SER A 685 -15.36 -16.49 -27.97
C SER A 685 -14.31 -17.47 -27.43
N HIS A 686 -13.33 -17.92 -28.23
CA HIS A 686 -12.25 -18.81 -27.81
C HIS A 686 -11.11 -18.10 -27.09
N VAL A 687 -11.06 -16.77 -27.10
CA VAL A 687 -9.95 -16.02 -26.46
C VAL A 687 -10.44 -14.91 -25.57
N GLY A 688 -9.65 -14.53 -24.55
CA GLY A 688 -9.93 -13.44 -23.65
C GLY A 688 -8.70 -13.03 -22.84
N VAL A 689 -8.83 -11.91 -22.13
CA VAL A 689 -7.77 -11.38 -21.25
C VAL A 689 -8.36 -11.15 -19.86
N ILE A 690 -7.61 -11.51 -18.83
CA ILE A 690 -7.85 -11.08 -17.46
C ILE A 690 -6.62 -10.31 -16.98
N TYR A 691 -6.86 -9.15 -16.36
CA TYR A 691 -5.81 -8.37 -15.75
C TYR A 691 -6.13 -8.16 -14.27
N GLY A 692 -5.23 -8.61 -13.37
CA GLY A 692 -5.50 -8.69 -11.93
C GLY A 692 -4.63 -7.78 -11.07
N ASP A 693 -3.59 -7.13 -11.63
CA ASP A 693 -2.62 -6.40 -10.82
C ASP A 693 -3.13 -5.03 -10.38
N SER A 694 -3.35 -4.91 -9.05
CA SER A 694 -3.69 -3.64 -8.39
C SER A 694 -4.77 -2.86 -9.15
N ILE A 695 -5.82 -3.54 -9.60
CA ILE A 695 -6.93 -2.91 -10.31
C ILE A 695 -7.72 -2.04 -9.32
N THR A 696 -7.65 -0.72 -9.51
CA THR A 696 -8.51 0.27 -8.86
C THR A 696 -9.64 0.68 -9.81
N LEU A 697 -10.67 1.34 -9.29
CA LEU A 697 -11.76 1.87 -10.13
C LEU A 697 -11.24 2.82 -11.21
N ASP A 698 -10.35 3.76 -10.87
CA ASP A 698 -9.73 4.67 -11.85
C ASP A 698 -9.01 3.92 -12.96
N ARG A 699 -8.30 2.84 -12.60
CA ARG A 699 -7.56 2.03 -13.56
C ARG A 699 -8.48 1.22 -14.44
N ALA A 700 -9.51 0.60 -13.87
CA ALA A 700 -10.54 -0.09 -14.63
C ALA A 700 -11.21 0.86 -15.62
N GLN A 701 -11.56 2.07 -15.18
CA GLN A 701 -12.11 3.13 -16.02
C GLN A 701 -11.14 3.53 -17.15
N ALA A 702 -9.86 3.72 -16.86
CA ALA A 702 -8.85 4.08 -17.86
C ALA A 702 -8.68 2.98 -18.92
N ILE A 703 -8.64 1.69 -18.53
CA ILE A 703 -8.61 0.56 -19.46
C ILE A 703 -9.86 0.53 -20.33
N LEU A 704 -11.04 0.65 -19.73
CA LEU A 704 -12.31 0.64 -20.47
C LEU A 704 -12.43 1.82 -21.44
N ALA A 705 -11.97 3.01 -21.02
CA ALA A 705 -11.91 4.19 -21.88
C ALA A 705 -10.92 4.01 -23.04
N GLY A 706 -9.75 3.43 -22.78
CA GLY A 706 -8.74 3.11 -23.79
C GLY A 706 -9.24 2.10 -24.82
N LEU A 707 -9.89 1.03 -24.37
CA LEU A 707 -10.51 0.04 -25.26
C LEU A 707 -11.60 0.66 -26.12
N LYS A 708 -12.50 1.47 -25.51
CA LYS A 708 -13.54 2.20 -26.24
C LYS A 708 -12.96 3.13 -27.30
N ALA A 709 -11.90 3.89 -26.98
CA ALA A 709 -11.23 4.77 -27.93
C ALA A 709 -10.62 4.02 -29.13
N LYS A 710 -10.19 2.78 -28.95
CA LYS A 710 -9.71 1.88 -30.02
C LYS A 710 -10.83 1.11 -30.73
N GLY A 711 -12.08 1.34 -30.37
CA GLY A 711 -13.23 0.66 -30.97
C GLY A 711 -13.44 -0.77 -30.49
N PHE A 712 -12.95 -1.11 -29.28
CA PHE A 712 -13.18 -2.41 -28.65
C PHE A 712 -14.24 -2.36 -27.57
N ALA A 713 -15.07 -3.40 -27.51
CA ALA A 713 -16.14 -3.56 -26.53
C ALA A 713 -15.59 -3.82 -25.12
N SER A 714 -16.30 -3.39 -24.08
CA SER A 714 -15.89 -3.56 -22.68
C SER A 714 -15.80 -5.03 -22.26
N ALA A 715 -16.57 -5.92 -22.88
CA ALA A 715 -16.56 -7.35 -22.57
C ALA A 715 -15.28 -8.10 -23.01
N ASN A 716 -14.32 -7.43 -23.65
CA ASN A 716 -13.03 -8.04 -24.02
C ASN A 716 -12.07 -8.27 -22.86
N ILE A 717 -12.33 -7.67 -21.67
CA ILE A 717 -11.48 -7.73 -20.50
C ILE A 717 -12.26 -8.20 -19.27
N VAL A 718 -11.62 -9.02 -18.42
CA VAL A 718 -12.05 -9.34 -17.05
C VAL A 718 -11.06 -8.70 -16.10
N PHE A 719 -11.55 -8.12 -15.00
CA PHE A 719 -10.73 -7.49 -13.98
C PHE A 719 -10.59 -8.38 -12.75
N GLY A 720 -9.35 -8.73 -12.39
CA GLY A 720 -9.04 -9.36 -11.12
C GLY A 720 -8.94 -8.30 -10.02
N VAL A 721 -9.90 -8.31 -9.09
CA VAL A 721 -9.92 -7.38 -7.96
C VAL A 721 -9.13 -7.98 -6.82
N GLY A 722 -7.91 -7.49 -6.62
CA GLY A 722 -6.97 -7.99 -5.62
C GLY A 722 -7.18 -7.39 -4.23
N SER A 723 -6.39 -7.88 -3.27
CA SER A 723 -6.41 -7.41 -1.87
C SER A 723 -6.10 -5.92 -1.73
N TRP A 724 -5.27 -5.35 -2.61
CA TRP A 724 -5.02 -3.91 -2.62
C TRP A 724 -6.30 -3.09 -2.60
N THR A 725 -7.27 -3.42 -3.44
CA THR A 725 -8.55 -2.71 -3.53
C THR A 725 -9.37 -2.85 -2.25
N TYR A 726 -9.43 -4.06 -1.68
CA TYR A 726 -10.22 -4.31 -0.47
C TYR A 726 -9.47 -3.99 0.83
N GLN A 727 -8.13 -3.93 0.85
CA GLN A 727 -7.33 -3.52 2.01
C GLN A 727 -6.94 -2.03 2.00
N GLY A 728 -6.99 -1.36 0.85
CA GLY A 728 -6.75 0.10 0.74
C GLY A 728 -7.81 0.96 1.43
N VAL A 729 -8.75 0.34 2.14
CA VAL A 729 -9.78 0.95 2.97
C VAL A 729 -9.62 0.54 4.43
N THR A 730 -10.07 1.41 5.33
CA THR A 730 -10.13 1.15 6.76
C THR A 730 -11.53 1.47 7.28
N ARG A 731 -11.82 1.15 8.53
CA ARG A 731 -13.04 1.61 9.20
C ARG A 731 -13.27 3.11 9.04
N ASP A 732 -12.20 3.90 8.98
CA ASP A 732 -12.26 5.36 8.89
C ASP A 732 -12.53 5.86 7.47
N SER A 733 -12.42 5.01 6.43
CA SER A 733 -12.74 5.39 5.05
C SER A 733 -14.17 5.90 4.92
N PHE A 734 -15.13 5.23 5.57
CA PHE A 734 -16.50 5.72 5.72
C PHE A 734 -16.77 6.29 7.12
N GLY A 735 -15.77 6.37 7.99
CA GLY A 735 -15.94 6.83 9.36
C GLY A 735 -16.94 5.99 10.16
N THR A 736 -17.03 4.68 9.88
CA THR A 736 -17.99 3.75 10.47
C THR A 736 -17.82 3.71 12.00
N ALA A 737 -18.88 3.96 12.74
CA ALA A 737 -18.84 4.02 14.19
C ALA A 737 -20.18 3.66 14.84
N ILE A 738 -20.11 3.02 16.02
CA ILE A 738 -21.24 2.84 16.91
C ILE A 738 -21.22 3.95 17.95
N LYS A 739 -22.36 4.62 18.17
CA LYS A 739 -22.49 5.71 19.11
C LYS A 739 -23.82 5.65 19.84
N ALA A 740 -23.76 5.84 21.18
CA ALA A 740 -24.94 5.98 22.00
C ALA A 740 -25.61 7.33 21.74
N THR A 741 -26.95 7.30 21.56
CA THR A 741 -27.78 8.48 21.30
C THR A 741 -28.90 8.64 22.29
N PHE A 742 -29.20 7.60 23.08
CA PHE A 742 -30.25 7.63 24.10
C PHE A 742 -29.93 6.66 25.26
N GLY A 743 -30.44 6.93 26.42
CA GLY A 743 -30.33 6.06 27.58
C GLY A 743 -31.45 6.36 28.61
N ARG A 744 -31.56 5.48 29.63
CA ARG A 744 -32.48 5.65 30.76
C ARG A 744 -31.73 5.43 32.07
N VAL A 745 -31.95 6.33 33.05
CA VAL A 745 -31.33 6.27 34.36
C VAL A 745 -32.39 6.60 35.41
N ASN A 746 -32.63 5.68 36.35
CA ASN A 746 -33.67 5.81 37.41
C ASN A 746 -35.07 6.14 36.83
N GLY A 747 -35.45 5.45 35.72
CA GLY A 747 -36.71 5.67 35.02
C GLY A 747 -36.77 6.94 34.18
N GLU A 748 -35.74 7.80 34.21
CA GLU A 748 -35.67 9.04 33.38
C GLU A 748 -34.98 8.84 32.06
N ASP A 749 -35.63 9.21 30.98
CA ASP A 749 -35.07 9.18 29.62
C ASP A 749 -34.07 10.32 29.41
N ARG A 750 -32.89 9.99 28.82
CA ARG A 750 -31.81 10.93 28.54
C ARG A 750 -31.39 10.86 27.10
N VAL A 751 -31.38 12.02 26.43
CA VAL A 751 -30.82 12.18 25.08
C VAL A 751 -29.31 12.31 25.17
N LEU A 752 -28.59 11.46 24.47
CA LEU A 752 -27.15 11.47 24.40
C LEU A 752 -26.72 12.00 23.02
N PHE A 753 -25.68 12.82 22.96
CA PHE A 753 -25.09 13.27 21.70
C PHE A 753 -23.66 13.77 21.89
N LYS A 754 -22.89 13.67 20.82
CA LYS A 754 -21.55 14.23 20.77
C LYS A 754 -21.51 15.34 19.73
N ALA A 755 -21.10 16.56 20.14
CA ALA A 755 -20.95 17.74 19.29
C ALA A 755 -19.68 18.51 19.69
N PRO A 756 -18.47 18.05 19.30
CA PRO A 756 -17.22 18.69 19.67
C PRO A 756 -17.08 20.06 19.00
N LYS A 757 -16.77 21.10 19.77
CA LYS A 757 -16.55 22.46 19.25
C LYS A 757 -15.30 22.61 18.36
N THR A 758 -14.39 21.63 18.41
CA THR A 758 -13.10 21.62 17.69
C THR A 758 -13.13 20.91 16.34
N ASP A 759 -14.31 20.55 15.86
CA ASP A 759 -14.48 19.71 14.66
C ASP A 759 -15.57 20.34 13.79
N ASN A 760 -15.40 20.29 12.48
CA ASN A 760 -16.34 20.86 11.49
C ASN A 760 -17.65 20.05 11.35
N GLY A 761 -18.13 19.39 12.40
CA GLY A 761 -19.38 18.62 12.42
C GLY A 761 -19.28 17.19 11.90
N ILE A 762 -18.09 16.71 11.46
CA ILE A 762 -17.88 15.34 10.99
C ILE A 762 -18.11 14.34 12.14
N LYS A 763 -17.75 14.71 13.37
CA LYS A 763 -17.90 13.87 14.57
C LYS A 763 -19.21 14.05 15.32
N ASN A 764 -20.14 14.83 14.80
CA ASN A 764 -21.48 14.94 15.41
C ASN A 764 -22.17 13.58 15.31
N SER A 765 -22.76 13.14 16.42
CA SER A 765 -23.65 11.98 16.45
C SER A 765 -25.10 12.38 16.24
N ALA A 766 -25.93 11.45 15.82
CA ALA A 766 -27.39 11.56 15.92
C ALA A 766 -27.84 11.75 17.39
N ARG A 767 -29.11 12.06 17.62
CA ARG A 767 -29.68 12.39 18.94
C ARG A 767 -30.95 11.62 19.21
N GLY A 768 -31.11 11.13 20.41
CA GLY A 768 -32.33 10.47 20.89
C GLY A 768 -32.58 9.13 20.23
N LEU A 769 -33.83 8.69 20.26
CA LEU A 769 -34.30 7.53 19.52
C LEU A 769 -34.39 7.87 18.04
N LEU A 770 -34.11 6.90 17.19
CA LEU A 770 -33.86 7.09 15.75
C LEU A 770 -34.88 6.26 14.94
N ARG A 771 -35.41 6.86 13.89
CA ARG A 771 -36.20 6.19 12.85
C ARG A 771 -35.59 6.41 11.49
N VAL A 772 -35.53 5.38 10.68
CA VAL A 772 -35.08 5.44 9.29
C VAL A 772 -36.26 5.09 8.38
N GLU A 773 -36.53 5.93 7.40
CA GLU A 773 -37.58 5.72 6.40
C GLU A 773 -37.02 5.74 4.99
N THR A 774 -37.77 5.18 4.04
CA THR A 774 -37.49 5.32 2.63
C THR A 774 -38.16 6.59 2.08
N ASP A 775 -37.44 7.33 1.28
CA ASP A 775 -37.89 8.50 0.57
C ASP A 775 -37.60 8.29 -0.93
N GLU A 776 -38.58 8.64 -1.82
CA GLU A 776 -38.42 8.40 -3.26
C GLU A 776 -37.27 9.19 -3.88
N GLU A 777 -36.95 10.37 -3.34
CA GLU A 777 -35.94 11.27 -3.86
C GLU A 777 -34.55 11.02 -3.26
N ASN A 778 -34.49 10.70 -1.95
CA ASN A 778 -33.24 10.63 -1.18
C ASN A 778 -32.85 9.20 -0.80
N GLY A 779 -33.69 8.20 -1.06
CA GLY A 779 -33.50 6.82 -0.62
C GLY A 779 -33.83 6.66 0.86
N PHE A 780 -32.82 6.50 1.74
CA PHE A 780 -33.03 6.36 3.20
C PHE A 780 -32.79 7.70 3.90
N VAL A 781 -33.71 8.09 4.79
CA VAL A 781 -33.67 9.35 5.54
C VAL A 781 -33.77 9.07 7.03
N LEU A 782 -32.94 9.77 7.83
CA LEU A 782 -32.93 9.72 9.29
C LEU A 782 -33.91 10.72 9.91
N HIS A 783 -34.72 10.26 10.85
CA HIS A 783 -35.48 11.07 11.79
C HIS A 783 -34.93 10.89 13.20
N GLU A 784 -34.51 11.97 13.80
CA GLU A 784 -33.96 12.03 15.17
C GLU A 784 -35.03 12.38 16.19
N MET A 785 -34.71 12.22 17.50
CA MET A 785 -35.57 12.63 18.62
C MET A 785 -36.96 12.00 18.57
N GLN A 786 -37.05 10.74 18.20
CA GLN A 786 -38.31 10.03 18.08
C GLN A 786 -38.84 9.59 19.46
N THR A 787 -40.16 9.32 19.53
CA THR A 787 -40.74 8.56 20.62
C THR A 787 -40.55 7.05 20.41
N TRP A 788 -40.74 6.22 21.43
CA TRP A 788 -40.66 4.77 21.28
C TRP A 788 -41.69 4.22 20.28
N GLU A 789 -42.87 4.82 20.18
CA GLU A 789 -43.86 4.46 19.18
C GLU A 789 -43.35 4.78 17.74
N GLN A 790 -42.74 5.94 17.54
CA GLN A 790 -42.19 6.34 16.28
C GLN A 790 -40.93 5.56 15.91
N GLU A 791 -40.01 5.25 16.87
CA GLU A 791 -38.83 4.42 16.69
C GLU A 791 -39.22 2.99 16.23
N SER A 792 -40.36 2.47 16.70
CA SER A 792 -40.86 1.15 16.28
C SER A 792 -41.36 1.07 14.83
N GLN A 793 -41.47 2.22 14.14
CA GLN A 793 -41.89 2.32 12.75
C GLN A 793 -40.68 2.53 11.83
N GLY A 794 -40.89 2.43 10.54
CA GLY A 794 -39.83 2.67 9.54
C GLY A 794 -39.07 1.40 9.12
N CYS A 795 -37.88 1.57 8.59
CA CYS A 795 -37.09 0.51 7.93
C CYS A 795 -36.15 -0.26 8.85
N LEU A 796 -36.01 0.14 10.12
CA LEU A 796 -35.20 -0.58 11.11
C LEU A 796 -36.01 -1.73 11.72
N GLU A 797 -35.80 -2.91 11.18
CA GLU A 797 -36.52 -4.13 11.63
C GLU A 797 -35.63 -4.99 12.52
N THR A 798 -36.24 -5.76 13.44
CA THR A 798 -35.50 -6.65 14.34
C THR A 798 -34.79 -7.75 13.58
N VAL A 799 -33.46 -7.82 13.75
CA VAL A 799 -32.57 -8.85 13.15
C VAL A 799 -32.16 -9.85 14.23
N PHE A 800 -31.77 -9.36 15.41
CA PHE A 800 -31.32 -10.19 16.54
C PHE A 800 -32.03 -9.77 17.83
N LYS A 801 -32.43 -10.72 18.63
CA LYS A 801 -33.04 -10.47 19.93
C LYS A 801 -32.76 -11.62 20.90
N ASP A 802 -32.26 -11.28 22.10
CA ASP A 802 -32.12 -12.19 23.23
C ASP A 802 -31.44 -13.54 22.88
N GLY A 803 -30.35 -13.49 22.15
CA GLY A 803 -29.56 -14.65 21.74
C GLY A 803 -30.03 -15.33 20.43
N GLU A 804 -31.09 -14.82 19.78
CA GLU A 804 -31.68 -15.45 18.60
C GLU A 804 -31.61 -14.53 17.36
N LEU A 805 -31.38 -15.14 16.20
CA LEU A 805 -31.58 -14.48 14.91
C LEU A 805 -33.06 -14.47 14.56
N VAL A 806 -33.68 -13.30 14.51
CA VAL A 806 -35.14 -13.13 14.30
C VAL A 806 -35.48 -12.96 12.82
N ARG A 807 -34.62 -12.26 12.05
CA ARG A 807 -34.81 -12.05 10.61
C ARG A 807 -33.68 -12.73 9.85
N PHE A 808 -34.06 -13.56 8.88
CA PHE A 808 -33.15 -14.22 7.98
C PHE A 808 -33.44 -13.82 6.54
N GLU A 809 -32.41 -13.34 5.82
CA GLU A 809 -32.50 -12.97 4.40
C GLU A 809 -31.57 -13.87 3.58
N THR A 810 -32.05 -14.40 2.46
CA THR A 810 -31.20 -15.18 1.56
C THR A 810 -30.35 -14.29 0.67
N LEU A 811 -29.23 -14.83 0.20
CA LEU A 811 -28.35 -14.14 -0.75
C LEU A 811 -29.11 -13.60 -1.97
N ASP A 812 -30.07 -14.37 -2.51
CA ASP A 812 -30.84 -13.98 -3.69
C ASP A 812 -31.71 -12.74 -3.44
N VAL A 813 -32.30 -12.63 -2.24
CA VAL A 813 -33.08 -11.45 -1.83
C VAL A 813 -32.18 -10.22 -1.74
N ILE A 814 -31.01 -10.38 -1.13
CA ILE A 814 -30.00 -9.31 -0.96
C ILE A 814 -29.48 -8.84 -2.34
N ARG A 815 -29.12 -9.79 -3.22
CA ARG A 815 -28.67 -9.48 -4.60
C ARG A 815 -29.75 -8.75 -5.43
N LYS A 816 -30.99 -9.16 -5.31
CA LYS A 816 -32.12 -8.48 -6.01
C LYS A 816 -32.30 -7.05 -5.52
N ARG A 817 -32.15 -6.80 -4.23
CA ARG A 817 -32.24 -5.45 -3.66
C ARG A 817 -31.09 -4.55 -4.12
N LEU A 818 -29.89 -5.13 -4.29
CA LEU A 818 -28.69 -4.40 -4.72
C LEU A 818 -28.55 -4.30 -6.25
N ALA A 819 -29.47 -4.85 -7.04
CA ALA A 819 -29.33 -4.83 -8.50
C ALA A 819 -29.07 -3.42 -9.03
N VAL A 820 -28.10 -3.28 -9.93
CA VAL A 820 -27.85 -2.04 -10.67
C VAL A 820 -28.89 -1.96 -11.79
N GLU A 821 -29.71 -0.92 -11.80
CA GLU A 821 -30.69 -0.63 -12.85
C GLU A 821 -30.07 -0.09 -14.14
#